data_452af0b60916b563e8d2a98fdc3c81f1
#
_entry.id   452af0b60916b563e8d2a98fdc3c81f1
#
_cell.length_a   1.000
_cell.length_b   1.000
_cell.length_c   1.000
_cell.angle_alpha   90.00
_cell.angle_beta   90.00
_cell.angle_gamma   90.00
#
_symmetry.space_group_name_H-M   'P 1'
#
loop_
_entity.id
_entity.type
_entity.pdbx_description
1 polymer ?
#
loop_
_entity_poly.entity_id
_entity_poly.type
_entity_poly.pdbx_seq_one_letter_code
_entity_poly.pdbx_strand_id
1 'polypeptide(L)'
;MYTDKFVSRHNGPSDHEVGEMLKVIGVSSVDELINQTIPANIRLKKPLNLPAPMSEYEFLTHMHKVASKNKLYKSFIGMGYYGTVTPSVILRNIFENPGWYTSYTPYQAEISQGRLEALLNFQTMVVELTGMQIANASLLDEATAAAEAMLMMLNLRSREAVKAGKNVIFVDQDIFPQSLDVIKTRSNPQGIEVVTGCYSEYNFTGREFGVIVQYPSAKGNIRDYAAFAAKAHEAGALVTAVSDILSLALITPPGEWGADIACGSTQRFGIPMGFGGPHAAYFACKDEFKRSMPGRIIGVSIDRHGNKALRMALQTREQHIKRERATSNICTAQALLATMAGMYAVYHGPEGIRRIASYVHSTAVQVAKELVGMGYKQNVKNIFDTLEVELPSGVTIDDIRKRALAREINLNYKPNGTVGISFDETTSVTDVNNLLSVFAESAGKKFNSIAEIKETIEIPENLRRKTPFLTDKVFNSFHSETEMMRYIKKLERRDIALNHSMISLGSCTMKLNPATTMLPLSWPEWNSLHPFVPADQAEGYMQVIRELEQYLAEITGFHAVTLQPNSGAAGEYTGLMVIRQYHINRGEGHRNVVLIPSSAHGTNPASAAMAGMQVVVVACDEKGNINVDDLRAKAEQHKQNLAAFMVTYPSTHGVFESKIREMMDIVHQNGGLVYMDGANMNAQVGLTSPGEIGADVCHLNLHKTFAIPHGGGGPGVGPIAVAKHLAPFLPSHPVVKTGGEKAITAVAAAPWGSASIIVISYAYILMLGAEGLTQATKMAILNANYLAARLKDHYKILYTGETGRVAHEMILDCHHFKMAYGVDTSDVGRRMMDYGYHAPTVSFPVHESLMVEPTESESKQELDRFIDMMIAIKGELEDIKNGKADKADNLIANAPHTAPEV
;
A
#
# COMPACT_ATOMS: atom_id res chain seq x y z
N MET A 1 -31.34 6.47 26.46
CA MET A 1 -31.38 6.94 25.05
C MET A 1 -30.06 7.56 24.72
N TYR A 2 -29.33 7.02 23.76
CA TYR A 2 -28.02 7.55 23.35
C TYR A 2 -28.26 8.73 22.38
N THR A 3 -27.67 9.88 22.67
CA THR A 3 -27.92 11.12 21.92
C THR A 3 -26.72 11.60 21.13
N ASP A 4 -25.55 10.93 21.26
CA ASP A 4 -24.33 11.34 20.57
C ASP A 4 -24.28 10.77 19.16
N LYS A 5 -24.39 11.66 18.17
CA LYS A 5 -24.26 11.33 16.75
C LYS A 5 -22.82 11.52 16.33
N PHE A 6 -22.18 10.44 15.85
CA PHE A 6 -20.77 10.47 15.47
C PHE A 6 -20.44 11.49 14.39
N VAL A 7 -21.36 11.78 13.46
CA VAL A 7 -21.17 12.79 12.42
C VAL A 7 -20.79 14.16 12.98
N SER A 8 -21.33 14.54 14.14
CA SER A 8 -21.01 15.81 14.83
C SER A 8 -19.63 15.79 15.52
N ARG A 9 -19.00 14.63 15.63
CA ARG A 9 -17.63 14.46 16.14
C ARG A 9 -16.60 14.40 15.03
N HIS A 10 -17.03 13.98 13.83
CA HIS A 10 -16.15 13.85 12.67
C HIS A 10 -16.07 15.14 11.84
N ASN A 11 -17.20 15.77 11.54
CA ASN A 11 -17.23 17.02 10.79
C ASN A 11 -16.71 18.18 11.65
N GLY A 12 -15.77 18.98 11.10
CA GLY A 12 -15.12 20.05 11.83
C GLY A 12 -16.04 21.23 12.15
N PRO A 13 -16.70 21.85 11.15
CA PRO A 13 -17.58 23.00 11.38
C PRO A 13 -18.88 22.65 12.12
N SER A 14 -19.24 23.44 13.12
CA SER A 14 -20.53 23.40 13.78
C SER A 14 -21.63 24.02 12.91
N ASP A 15 -22.90 23.76 13.19
CA ASP A 15 -24.04 24.33 12.46
C ASP A 15 -24.00 25.87 12.40
N HIS A 16 -23.58 26.52 13.50
CA HIS A 16 -23.44 27.97 13.56
C HIS A 16 -22.34 28.45 12.60
N GLU A 17 -21.17 27.80 12.63
CA GLU A 17 -20.03 28.13 11.77
C GLU A 17 -20.34 27.87 10.29
N VAL A 18 -21.09 26.79 9.98
CA VAL A 18 -21.61 26.55 8.63
C VAL A 18 -22.44 27.73 8.15
N GLY A 19 -23.31 28.30 8.99
CA GLY A 19 -24.09 29.48 8.65
C GLY A 19 -23.21 30.70 8.37
N GLU A 20 -22.12 30.92 9.10
CA GLU A 20 -21.14 31.98 8.81
C GLU A 20 -20.38 31.74 7.49
N MET A 21 -19.94 30.51 7.26
CA MET A 21 -19.21 30.13 6.04
C MET A 21 -20.09 30.33 4.79
N LEU A 22 -21.35 29.94 4.84
CA LEU A 22 -22.33 30.15 3.76
C LEU A 22 -22.52 31.63 3.40
N LYS A 23 -22.56 32.50 4.38
CA LYS A 23 -22.62 33.97 4.16
C LYS A 23 -21.38 34.46 3.39
N VAL A 24 -20.20 33.99 3.75
CA VAL A 24 -18.94 34.34 3.08
C VAL A 24 -18.91 33.83 1.64
N ILE A 25 -19.40 32.60 1.41
CA ILE A 25 -19.50 31.99 0.08
C ILE A 25 -20.58 32.71 -0.78
N GLY A 26 -21.59 33.32 -0.14
CA GLY A 26 -22.68 34.02 -0.82
C GLY A 26 -23.81 33.08 -1.27
N VAL A 27 -24.15 32.08 -0.46
CA VAL A 27 -25.28 31.16 -0.69
C VAL A 27 -26.13 31.03 0.58
N SER A 28 -27.40 30.67 0.41
CA SER A 28 -28.38 30.61 1.51
C SER A 28 -28.34 29.27 2.28
N SER A 29 -27.84 28.22 1.66
CA SER A 29 -27.79 26.88 2.25
C SER A 29 -26.68 26.01 1.65
N VAL A 30 -26.30 24.94 2.36
CA VAL A 30 -25.38 23.91 1.84
C VAL A 30 -25.95 23.26 0.58
N ASP A 31 -27.27 23.00 0.54
CA ASP A 31 -27.89 22.39 -0.64
C ASP A 31 -27.84 23.32 -1.87
N GLU A 32 -27.95 24.64 -1.67
CA GLU A 32 -27.73 25.61 -2.75
C GLU A 32 -26.29 25.54 -3.26
N LEU A 33 -25.29 25.47 -2.36
CA LEU A 33 -23.89 25.30 -2.76
C LEU A 33 -23.67 24.03 -3.57
N ILE A 34 -24.21 22.91 -3.10
CA ILE A 34 -24.12 21.61 -3.81
C ILE A 34 -24.81 21.70 -5.18
N ASN A 35 -25.95 22.39 -5.25
CA ASN A 35 -26.67 22.63 -6.50
C ASN A 35 -25.86 23.46 -7.49
N GLN A 36 -25.05 24.39 -7.03
CA GLN A 36 -24.15 25.18 -7.87
C GLN A 36 -22.87 24.43 -8.24
N THR A 37 -22.47 23.41 -7.46
CA THR A 37 -21.17 22.71 -7.63
C THR A 37 -21.30 21.46 -8.50
N ILE A 38 -22.31 20.61 -8.25
CA ILE A 38 -22.46 19.32 -8.91
C ILE A 38 -23.49 19.40 -10.04
N PRO A 39 -23.17 18.98 -11.27
CA PRO A 39 -24.10 18.96 -12.39
C PRO A 39 -25.38 18.16 -12.08
N ALA A 40 -26.55 18.69 -12.43
CA ALA A 40 -27.84 18.08 -12.09
C ALA A 40 -28.04 16.67 -12.70
N ASN A 41 -27.45 16.44 -13.87
CA ASN A 41 -27.60 15.19 -14.65
C ASN A 41 -26.84 13.99 -14.06
N ILE A 42 -25.94 14.20 -13.09
CA ILE A 42 -25.20 13.11 -12.44
C ILE A 42 -25.58 12.89 -10.97
N ARG A 43 -26.50 13.69 -10.42
CA ARG A 43 -26.90 13.58 -9.00
C ARG A 43 -27.69 12.32 -8.72
N LEU A 44 -27.40 11.70 -7.56
CA LEU A 44 -28.21 10.61 -7.05
C LEU A 44 -29.65 11.08 -6.82
N LYS A 45 -30.62 10.26 -7.21
CA LYS A 45 -32.06 10.50 -7.05
C LYS A 45 -32.60 9.97 -5.74
N LYS A 46 -31.84 9.09 -5.09
CA LYS A 46 -32.21 8.43 -3.83
C LYS A 46 -31.03 8.46 -2.88
N PRO A 47 -31.25 8.52 -1.57
CA PRO A 47 -30.19 8.35 -0.58
C PRO A 47 -29.57 6.95 -0.70
N LEU A 48 -28.34 6.81 -0.18
CA LEU A 48 -27.67 5.52 -0.08
C LEU A 48 -28.44 4.56 0.83
N ASN A 49 -28.50 3.30 0.44
CA ASN A 49 -29.10 2.24 1.24
C ASN A 49 -28.03 1.57 2.12
N LEU A 50 -27.66 2.22 3.20
CA LEU A 50 -26.68 1.75 4.18
C LEU A 50 -27.34 1.58 5.55
N PRO A 51 -26.72 0.83 6.47
CA PRO A 51 -27.21 0.69 7.83
C PRO A 51 -27.39 2.04 8.54
N ALA A 52 -28.27 2.06 9.54
CA ALA A 52 -28.40 3.22 10.42
C ALA A 52 -27.07 3.52 11.13
N PRO A 53 -26.74 4.80 11.38
CA PRO A 53 -25.49 5.16 12.02
C PRO A 53 -25.39 4.62 13.44
N MET A 54 -24.22 4.17 13.82
CA MET A 54 -23.88 3.70 15.17
C MET A 54 -23.11 4.78 15.93
N SER A 55 -23.36 4.89 17.22
CA SER A 55 -22.46 5.58 18.13
C SER A 55 -21.15 4.79 18.31
N GLU A 56 -20.11 5.41 18.87
CA GLU A 56 -18.85 4.72 19.17
C GLU A 56 -19.07 3.49 20.06
N TYR A 57 -19.91 3.63 21.10
CA TYR A 57 -20.22 2.51 22.00
C TYR A 57 -20.95 1.36 21.28
N GLU A 58 -21.94 1.68 20.47
CA GLU A 58 -22.69 0.67 19.70
C GLU A 58 -21.77 -0.03 18.69
N PHE A 59 -20.92 0.73 18.03
CA PHE A 59 -19.93 0.18 17.10
C PHE A 59 -18.95 -0.77 17.80
N LEU A 60 -18.35 -0.37 18.91
CA LEU A 60 -17.40 -1.23 19.64
C LEU A 60 -18.09 -2.51 20.15
N THR A 61 -19.35 -2.38 20.64
CA THR A 61 -20.15 -3.54 21.04
C THR A 61 -20.42 -4.49 19.86
N HIS A 62 -20.76 -3.92 18.71
CA HIS A 62 -20.93 -4.67 17.46
C HIS A 62 -19.64 -5.38 17.06
N MET A 63 -18.51 -4.68 17.07
CA MET A 63 -17.22 -5.23 16.67
C MET A 63 -16.74 -6.36 17.59
N HIS A 64 -16.95 -6.28 18.90
CA HIS A 64 -16.68 -7.39 19.82
C HIS A 64 -17.53 -8.63 19.47
N LYS A 65 -18.80 -8.43 19.15
CA LYS A 65 -19.69 -9.54 18.73
C LYS A 65 -19.24 -10.14 17.39
N VAL A 66 -18.75 -9.33 16.45
CA VAL A 66 -18.23 -9.84 15.18
C VAL A 66 -16.88 -10.53 15.40
N ALA A 67 -15.98 -9.93 16.19
CA ALA A 67 -14.68 -10.48 16.55
C ALA A 67 -14.79 -11.89 17.18
N SER A 68 -15.76 -12.08 18.08
CA SER A 68 -15.99 -13.37 18.76
C SER A 68 -16.39 -14.53 17.84
N LYS A 69 -16.67 -14.27 16.57
CA LYS A 69 -16.89 -15.32 15.55
C LYS A 69 -15.58 -15.85 14.96
N ASN A 70 -14.49 -15.14 15.14
CA ASN A 70 -13.16 -15.59 14.71
C ASN A 70 -12.59 -16.57 15.73
N LYS A 71 -11.96 -17.64 15.28
CA LYS A 71 -11.36 -18.69 16.13
C LYS A 71 -9.84 -18.57 16.02
N LEU A 72 -9.18 -18.26 17.13
CA LEU A 72 -7.74 -18.12 17.21
C LEU A 72 -7.08 -19.46 17.50
N TYR A 73 -6.79 -20.22 16.46
CA TYR A 73 -6.04 -21.48 16.55
C TYR A 73 -4.55 -21.23 16.35
N LYS A 74 -3.69 -22.01 17.01
CA LYS A 74 -2.25 -21.94 16.79
C LYS A 74 -1.93 -22.34 15.36
N SER A 75 -1.29 -21.43 14.61
CA SER A 75 -0.97 -21.64 13.21
C SER A 75 0.45 -22.16 13.02
N PHE A 76 0.57 -23.26 12.32
CA PHE A 76 1.81 -23.80 11.76
C PHE A 76 1.75 -23.85 10.23
N ILE A 77 0.90 -23.03 9.61
CA ILE A 77 0.69 -23.01 8.15
C ILE A 77 1.92 -22.44 7.43
N GLY A 78 2.51 -21.36 7.95
CA GLY A 78 3.64 -20.70 7.30
C GLY A 78 3.28 -20.00 5.99
N MET A 79 3.90 -20.40 4.89
CA MET A 79 3.63 -19.87 3.54
C MET A 79 3.80 -18.33 3.44
N GLY A 80 4.80 -17.78 4.14
CA GLY A 80 5.11 -16.34 4.14
C GLY A 80 4.41 -15.52 5.22
N TYR A 81 3.60 -16.15 6.10
CA TYR A 81 2.91 -15.51 7.23
C TYR A 81 3.18 -16.28 8.52
N TYR A 82 3.66 -15.57 9.53
CA TYR A 82 4.16 -16.18 10.76
C TYR A 82 3.72 -15.38 11.98
N GLY A 83 3.47 -16.05 13.10
CA GLY A 83 3.29 -15.39 14.39
C GLY A 83 4.55 -14.61 14.78
N THR A 84 4.36 -13.43 15.32
CA THR A 84 5.45 -12.56 15.78
C THR A 84 5.03 -11.77 17.02
N VAL A 85 6.00 -11.41 17.84
CA VAL A 85 5.77 -10.61 19.04
C VAL A 85 6.05 -9.14 18.72
N THR A 86 5.00 -8.33 18.64
CA THR A 86 5.17 -6.87 18.55
C THR A 86 5.59 -6.32 19.92
N PRO A 87 6.79 -5.74 20.10
CA PRO A 87 7.15 -5.12 21.35
C PRO A 87 6.16 -4.03 21.74
N SER A 88 5.69 -4.03 23.01
CA SER A 88 4.66 -3.10 23.49
C SER A 88 5.07 -1.63 23.31
N VAL A 89 6.35 -1.32 23.40
CA VAL A 89 6.88 0.03 23.15
C VAL A 89 6.72 0.47 21.70
N ILE A 90 6.79 -0.45 20.75
CA ILE A 90 6.56 -0.19 19.31
C ILE A 90 5.06 -0.11 19.04
N LEU A 91 4.26 -1.04 19.58
CA LEU A 91 2.81 -1.04 19.44
C LEU A 91 2.19 0.30 19.87
N ARG A 92 2.48 0.73 21.12
CA ARG A 92 1.89 1.93 21.71
C ARG A 92 2.44 3.25 21.14
N ASN A 93 3.72 3.29 20.76
CA ASN A 93 4.37 4.55 20.39
C ASN A 93 4.53 4.74 18.88
N ILE A 94 4.19 3.74 18.07
CA ILE A 94 4.19 3.84 16.59
C ILE A 94 2.84 3.41 16.02
N PHE A 95 2.43 2.16 16.20
CA PHE A 95 1.23 1.62 15.57
C PHE A 95 -0.06 2.32 16.03
N GLU A 96 -0.18 2.55 17.34
CA GLU A 96 -1.33 3.23 17.96
C GLU A 96 -1.14 4.76 18.10
N ASN A 97 -0.02 5.32 17.64
CA ASN A 97 0.31 6.72 17.81
C ASN A 97 -0.05 7.56 16.57
N PRO A 98 -1.01 8.49 16.66
CA PRO A 98 -1.41 9.32 15.53
C PRO A 98 -0.28 10.21 14.96
N GLY A 99 0.73 10.54 15.75
CA GLY A 99 1.92 11.24 15.25
C GLY A 99 2.69 10.46 14.20
N TRP A 100 2.57 9.13 14.19
CA TRP A 100 3.19 8.25 13.22
C TRP A 100 2.24 7.83 12.10
N TYR A 101 1.02 7.37 12.42
CA TYR A 101 0.16 6.78 11.40
C TYR A 101 -0.63 7.83 10.59
N THR A 102 -0.73 9.08 11.04
CA THR A 102 -1.47 10.14 10.30
C THR A 102 -0.58 10.98 9.37
N SER A 103 0.73 10.73 9.35
CA SER A 103 1.67 11.42 8.46
C SER A 103 1.54 10.95 7.02
N TYR A 104 2.02 11.77 6.07
CA TYR A 104 2.04 11.44 4.64
C TYR A 104 3.43 11.01 4.16
N THR A 105 3.54 10.58 2.89
CA THR A 105 4.82 10.31 2.23
C THR A 105 5.77 11.51 2.41
N PRO A 106 7.04 11.30 2.82
CA PRO A 106 7.96 12.38 3.20
C PRO A 106 8.52 13.15 1.98
N TYR A 107 7.64 13.68 1.12
CA TYR A 107 8.05 14.53 0.00
C TYR A 107 8.74 15.81 0.44
N GLN A 108 8.29 16.37 1.58
CA GLN A 108 8.85 17.58 2.18
C GLN A 108 9.82 17.15 3.29
N ALA A 109 11.11 17.08 2.92
CA ALA A 109 12.15 16.54 3.78
C ALA A 109 12.32 17.33 5.07
N GLU A 110 12.10 18.63 5.01
CA GLU A 110 12.30 19.59 6.09
C GLU A 110 11.45 19.25 7.32
N ILE A 111 10.24 18.76 7.12
CA ILE A 111 9.27 18.41 8.17
C ILE A 111 9.03 16.90 8.27
N SER A 112 9.99 16.09 7.83
CA SER A 112 9.88 14.63 7.78
C SER A 112 11.18 13.93 8.19
N GLN A 113 12.09 14.61 8.87
CA GLN A 113 13.43 14.09 9.18
C GLN A 113 13.39 12.87 10.11
N GLY A 114 12.39 12.77 10.98
CA GLY A 114 12.23 11.61 11.86
C GLY A 114 11.78 10.37 11.10
N ARG A 115 10.76 10.48 10.24
CA ARG A 115 10.30 9.36 9.39
C ARG A 115 11.36 8.94 8.38
N LEU A 116 12.08 9.90 7.79
CA LEU A 116 13.19 9.62 6.89
C LEU A 116 14.31 8.84 7.59
N GLU A 117 14.64 9.18 8.85
CA GLU A 117 15.60 8.42 9.65
C GLU A 117 15.10 7.01 9.95
N ALA A 118 13.83 6.85 10.33
CA ALA A 118 13.22 5.54 10.56
C ALA A 118 13.22 4.64 9.29
N LEU A 119 12.93 5.21 8.13
CA LEU A 119 12.97 4.51 6.85
C LEU A 119 14.41 4.21 6.39
N LEU A 120 15.39 5.07 6.73
CA LEU A 120 16.80 4.79 6.50
C LEU A 120 17.27 3.61 7.35
N ASN A 121 16.83 3.52 8.62
CA ASN A 121 17.11 2.36 9.47
C ASN A 121 16.55 1.07 8.85
N PHE A 122 15.34 1.11 8.30
CA PHE A 122 14.77 -0.01 7.56
C PHE A 122 15.63 -0.41 6.35
N GLN A 123 16.06 0.55 5.53
CA GLN A 123 16.93 0.26 4.38
C GLN A 123 18.25 -0.36 4.79
N THR A 124 18.88 0.18 5.85
CA THR A 124 20.15 -0.32 6.39
C THR A 124 20.00 -1.74 6.91
N MET A 125 18.93 -2.02 7.67
CA MET A 125 18.58 -3.36 8.14
C MET A 125 18.50 -4.36 6.96
N VAL A 126 17.79 -3.99 5.92
CA VAL A 126 17.61 -4.86 4.74
C VAL A 126 18.93 -5.10 4.02
N VAL A 127 19.74 -4.05 3.79
CA VAL A 127 21.07 -4.15 3.17
C VAL A 127 21.95 -5.11 3.96
N GLU A 128 22.05 -4.92 5.27
CA GLU A 128 22.95 -5.73 6.10
C GLU A 128 22.48 -7.19 6.25
N LEU A 129 21.19 -7.44 6.31
CA LEU A 129 20.67 -8.81 6.37
C LEU A 129 20.81 -9.54 5.04
N THR A 130 20.52 -8.88 3.92
CA THR A 130 20.55 -9.49 2.59
C THR A 130 21.95 -9.58 1.97
N GLY A 131 22.94 -8.84 2.48
CA GLY A 131 24.25 -8.71 1.86
C GLY A 131 24.23 -7.95 0.53
N MET A 132 23.15 -7.24 0.23
CA MET A 132 23.02 -6.38 -0.93
C MET A 132 23.64 -4.99 -0.69
N GLN A 133 23.78 -4.18 -1.74
CA GLN A 133 24.45 -2.88 -1.66
C GLN A 133 23.50 -1.71 -1.44
N ILE A 134 22.23 -1.85 -1.86
CA ILE A 134 21.21 -0.81 -1.70
C ILE A 134 19.82 -1.44 -1.54
N ALA A 135 18.99 -0.82 -0.72
CA ALA A 135 17.59 -1.20 -0.52
C ALA A 135 16.65 0.00 -0.68
N ASN A 136 15.39 -0.26 -1.01
CA ASN A 136 14.35 0.75 -1.00
C ASN A 136 13.67 0.89 0.39
N ALA A 137 12.78 1.87 0.50
CA ALA A 137 12.04 2.17 1.74
C ALA A 137 10.68 1.44 1.82
N SER A 138 10.57 0.27 1.27
CA SER A 138 9.52 -0.74 1.22
C SER A 138 8.75 -0.85 -0.11
N LEU A 139 8.13 -2.01 -0.28
CA LEU A 139 7.11 -2.32 -1.28
C LEU A 139 5.84 -2.83 -0.59
N LEU A 140 4.86 -3.32 -1.38
CA LEU A 140 3.50 -3.58 -0.90
C LEU A 140 3.36 -4.94 -0.21
N ASP A 141 3.88 -6.02 -0.78
CA ASP A 141 3.96 -7.37 -0.22
C ASP A 141 5.03 -8.22 -0.95
N GLU A 142 5.31 -9.42 -0.45
CA GLU A 142 6.35 -10.30 -1.02
C GLU A 142 6.07 -10.67 -2.48
N ALA A 143 4.85 -11.05 -2.81
CA ALA A 143 4.51 -11.52 -4.16
C ALA A 143 4.62 -10.39 -5.19
N THR A 144 4.16 -9.19 -4.84
CA THR A 144 4.32 -8.01 -5.71
C THR A 144 5.77 -7.58 -5.82
N ALA A 145 6.57 -7.71 -4.75
CA ALA A 145 8.01 -7.43 -4.79
C ALA A 145 8.75 -8.40 -5.74
N ALA A 146 8.41 -9.69 -5.73
CA ALA A 146 8.96 -10.67 -6.66
C ALA A 146 8.59 -10.36 -8.12
N ALA A 147 7.35 -9.92 -8.36
CA ALA A 147 6.90 -9.49 -9.69
C ALA A 147 7.58 -8.18 -10.15
N GLU A 148 7.81 -7.23 -9.24
CA GLU A 148 8.61 -6.03 -9.54
C GLU A 148 10.07 -6.39 -9.87
N ALA A 149 10.66 -7.38 -9.21
CA ALA A 149 12.00 -7.89 -9.54
C ALA A 149 12.04 -8.45 -10.96
N MET A 150 11.04 -9.23 -11.38
CA MET A 150 10.90 -9.71 -12.75
C MET A 150 10.87 -8.55 -13.75
N LEU A 151 10.04 -7.54 -13.51
CA LEU A 151 9.93 -6.38 -14.40
C LEU A 151 11.22 -5.57 -14.44
N MET A 152 11.89 -5.43 -13.30
CA MET A 152 13.19 -4.78 -13.22
C MET A 152 14.25 -5.52 -14.06
N MET A 153 14.35 -6.85 -13.93
CA MET A 153 15.25 -7.69 -14.73
C MET A 153 14.95 -7.59 -16.22
N LEU A 154 13.66 -7.55 -16.61
CA LEU A 154 13.25 -7.33 -17.99
C LEU A 154 13.77 -6.00 -18.56
N ASN A 155 13.69 -4.93 -17.75
CA ASN A 155 14.11 -3.59 -18.15
C ASN A 155 15.63 -3.40 -18.15
N LEU A 156 16.37 -4.23 -17.43
CA LEU A 156 17.84 -4.23 -17.39
C LEU A 156 18.49 -4.98 -18.56
N ARG A 157 17.72 -5.63 -19.44
CA ARG A 157 18.26 -6.33 -20.61
C ARG A 157 19.09 -5.39 -21.49
N SER A 158 20.23 -5.87 -21.97
CA SER A 158 21.01 -5.16 -22.98
C SER A 158 20.23 -5.00 -24.30
N ARG A 159 20.64 -4.09 -25.14
CA ARG A 159 20.05 -3.91 -26.48
C ARG A 159 20.13 -5.20 -27.32
N GLU A 160 21.22 -5.95 -27.17
CA GLU A 160 21.46 -7.24 -27.83
C GLU A 160 20.48 -8.28 -27.30
N ALA A 161 20.26 -8.37 -25.98
CA ALA A 161 19.29 -9.28 -25.38
C ALA A 161 17.86 -8.98 -25.83
N VAL A 162 17.49 -7.71 -25.94
CA VAL A 162 16.17 -7.31 -26.47
C VAL A 162 16.02 -7.71 -27.95
N LYS A 163 17.05 -7.47 -28.78
CA LYS A 163 17.05 -7.87 -30.21
C LYS A 163 17.03 -9.40 -30.37
N ALA A 164 17.66 -10.14 -29.48
CA ALA A 164 17.66 -11.59 -29.46
C ALA A 164 16.34 -12.20 -28.91
N GLY A 165 15.39 -11.36 -28.49
CA GLY A 165 14.09 -11.79 -27.99
C GLY A 165 14.18 -12.52 -26.65
N LYS A 166 15.14 -12.21 -25.78
CA LYS A 166 15.21 -12.79 -24.44
C LYS A 166 14.00 -12.32 -23.60
N ASN A 167 12.98 -13.16 -23.53
CA ASN A 167 11.72 -12.85 -22.84
C ASN A 167 11.26 -13.97 -21.88
N VAL A 168 12.15 -14.90 -21.55
CA VAL A 168 11.86 -16.01 -20.62
C VAL A 168 12.36 -15.66 -19.24
N ILE A 169 11.53 -15.94 -18.23
CA ILE A 169 11.94 -15.98 -16.84
C ILE A 169 11.76 -17.40 -16.28
N PHE A 170 12.81 -17.92 -15.65
CA PHE A 170 12.71 -19.15 -14.92
C PHE A 170 12.32 -18.88 -13.47
N VAL A 171 11.34 -19.62 -12.95
CA VAL A 171 10.91 -19.55 -11.55
C VAL A 171 10.99 -20.93 -10.94
N ASP A 172 11.76 -21.09 -9.85
CA ASP A 172 11.86 -22.38 -9.15
C ASP A 172 10.46 -22.82 -8.68
N GLN A 173 10.12 -24.08 -8.94
CA GLN A 173 8.82 -24.65 -8.59
C GLN A 173 8.51 -24.62 -7.08
N ASP A 174 9.52 -24.47 -6.23
CA ASP A 174 9.39 -24.43 -4.78
C ASP A 174 9.26 -22.97 -4.26
N ILE A 175 8.75 -22.06 -5.08
CA ILE A 175 8.27 -20.72 -4.64
C ILE A 175 6.87 -20.83 -4.03
N PHE A 176 6.47 -19.86 -3.21
CA PHE A 176 5.09 -19.81 -2.71
C PHE A 176 4.09 -19.66 -3.86
N PRO A 177 2.94 -20.37 -3.83
CA PRO A 177 1.97 -20.37 -4.93
C PRO A 177 1.38 -18.96 -5.17
N GLN A 178 1.16 -18.15 -4.15
CA GLN A 178 0.68 -16.79 -4.30
C GLN A 178 1.72 -15.88 -5.00
N SER A 179 3.01 -16.09 -4.75
CA SER A 179 4.07 -15.33 -5.43
C SER A 179 4.16 -15.70 -6.90
N LEU A 180 4.08 -17.00 -7.22
CA LEU A 180 4.04 -17.46 -8.61
C LEU A 180 2.83 -16.91 -9.36
N ASP A 181 1.67 -16.88 -8.71
CA ASP A 181 0.43 -16.41 -9.35
C ASP A 181 0.48 -14.89 -9.68
N VAL A 182 1.00 -14.05 -8.76
CA VAL A 182 1.22 -12.63 -9.02
C VAL A 182 2.29 -12.39 -10.10
N ILE A 183 3.36 -13.19 -10.13
CA ILE A 183 4.36 -13.16 -11.21
C ILE A 183 3.68 -13.42 -12.56
N LYS A 184 2.80 -14.42 -12.66
CA LYS A 184 2.01 -14.71 -13.87
C LYS A 184 1.09 -13.56 -14.26
N THR A 185 0.43 -12.92 -13.29
CA THR A 185 -0.42 -11.75 -13.55
C THR A 185 0.38 -10.61 -14.20
N ARG A 186 1.58 -10.34 -13.69
CA ARG A 186 2.45 -9.25 -14.17
C ARG A 186 3.20 -9.60 -15.45
N SER A 187 3.49 -10.87 -15.71
CA SER A 187 4.21 -11.33 -16.90
C SER A 187 3.35 -11.30 -18.16
N ASN A 188 2.08 -11.68 -18.03
CA ASN A 188 1.16 -11.85 -19.17
C ASN A 188 1.05 -10.60 -20.08
N PRO A 189 0.75 -9.38 -19.58
CA PRO A 189 0.63 -8.20 -20.42
C PRO A 189 1.95 -7.74 -21.03
N GLN A 190 3.09 -8.17 -20.49
CA GLN A 190 4.44 -7.82 -20.95
C GLN A 190 5.02 -8.84 -21.95
N GLY A 191 4.27 -9.88 -22.30
CA GLY A 191 4.74 -10.93 -23.19
C GLY A 191 5.91 -11.75 -22.63
N ILE A 192 6.01 -11.85 -21.31
CA ILE A 192 7.02 -12.65 -20.63
C ILE A 192 6.55 -14.10 -20.54
N GLU A 193 7.38 -15.04 -20.98
CA GLU A 193 7.19 -16.48 -20.80
C GLU A 193 7.71 -16.91 -19.43
N VAL A 194 6.83 -17.41 -18.57
CA VAL A 194 7.20 -17.93 -17.26
C VAL A 194 7.40 -19.44 -17.34
N VAL A 195 8.62 -19.89 -17.14
CA VAL A 195 8.97 -21.32 -17.10
C VAL A 195 9.19 -21.73 -15.65
N THR A 196 8.49 -22.76 -15.19
CA THR A 196 8.63 -23.30 -13.83
C THR A 196 9.25 -24.69 -13.86
N GLY A 197 10.14 -24.98 -12.92
CA GLY A 197 10.80 -26.31 -12.81
C GLY A 197 11.74 -26.39 -11.61
N CYS A 198 12.44 -27.51 -11.50
CA CYS A 198 13.46 -27.68 -10.49
C CYS A 198 14.77 -26.97 -10.90
N TYR A 199 15.27 -26.08 -10.05
CA TYR A 199 16.49 -25.30 -10.34
C TYR A 199 17.71 -26.16 -10.66
N SER A 200 17.84 -27.34 -10.01
CA SER A 200 18.99 -28.24 -10.17
C SER A 200 19.01 -29.01 -11.51
N GLU A 201 17.84 -29.10 -12.15
CA GLU A 201 17.64 -29.81 -13.43
C GLU A 201 17.47 -28.84 -14.60
N TYR A 202 17.40 -27.55 -14.33
CA TYR A 202 17.13 -26.55 -15.34
C TYR A 202 18.35 -26.34 -16.25
N ASN A 203 18.10 -26.43 -17.55
CA ASN A 203 19.09 -26.13 -18.58
C ASN A 203 18.74 -24.82 -19.28
N PHE A 204 19.63 -23.85 -19.21
CA PHE A 204 19.46 -22.55 -19.85
C PHE A 204 19.43 -22.68 -21.37
N THR A 205 18.44 -22.03 -21.99
CA THR A 205 18.24 -22.04 -23.45
C THR A 205 18.87 -20.82 -24.15
N GLY A 206 19.34 -19.86 -23.37
CA GLY A 206 19.84 -18.56 -23.85
C GLY A 206 18.73 -17.53 -24.10
N ARG A 207 17.46 -17.89 -23.84
CA ARG A 207 16.29 -16.96 -23.93
C ARG A 207 15.95 -16.29 -22.62
N GLU A 208 16.54 -16.77 -21.53
CA GLU A 208 16.27 -16.27 -20.19
C GLU A 208 16.89 -14.88 -19.99
N PHE A 209 16.11 -13.95 -19.39
CA PHE A 209 16.63 -12.69 -18.90
C PHE A 209 16.79 -12.67 -17.37
N GLY A 210 16.15 -13.62 -16.69
CA GLY A 210 16.23 -13.71 -15.24
C GLY A 210 15.74 -15.04 -14.69
N VAL A 211 16.09 -15.29 -13.44
CA VAL A 211 15.62 -16.42 -12.63
C VAL A 211 15.16 -15.93 -11.26
N ILE A 212 14.14 -16.59 -10.70
CA ILE A 212 13.62 -16.32 -9.35
C ILE A 212 13.66 -17.62 -8.53
N VAL A 213 14.24 -17.56 -7.35
CA VAL A 213 14.28 -18.66 -6.38
C VAL A 213 13.77 -18.20 -5.02
N GLN A 214 13.13 -19.12 -4.27
CA GLN A 214 12.69 -18.90 -2.88
C GLN A 214 13.77 -19.37 -1.91
N TYR A 215 14.11 -18.57 -0.88
CA TYR A 215 15.21 -18.86 0.03
C TYR A 215 14.88 -18.48 1.50
N PRO A 216 14.69 -19.47 2.41
CA PRO A 216 14.51 -20.91 2.14
C PRO A 216 13.33 -21.21 1.21
N SER A 217 13.32 -22.38 0.56
CA SER A 217 12.24 -22.76 -0.34
C SER A 217 10.89 -22.88 0.39
N ALA A 218 9.78 -22.88 -0.35
CA ALA A 218 8.44 -23.08 0.23
C ALA A 218 8.24 -24.42 0.95
N LYS A 219 9.16 -25.37 0.76
CA LYS A 219 9.22 -26.63 1.50
C LYS A 219 10.11 -26.55 2.75
N GLY A 220 10.78 -25.43 2.98
CA GLY A 220 11.71 -25.21 4.11
C GLY A 220 13.18 -25.49 3.81
N ASN A 221 13.55 -25.92 2.59
CA ASN A 221 14.95 -26.24 2.24
C ASN A 221 15.83 -24.99 2.21
N ILE A 222 16.94 -25.02 2.94
CA ILE A 222 18.08 -24.15 2.71
C ILE A 222 18.95 -24.77 1.61
N ARG A 223 19.03 -24.11 0.46
CA ARG A 223 19.74 -24.63 -0.72
C ARG A 223 20.98 -23.79 -1.01
N ASP A 224 22.00 -24.46 -1.55
CA ASP A 224 23.17 -23.77 -2.11
C ASP A 224 22.87 -23.39 -3.56
N TYR A 225 22.62 -22.10 -3.78
CA TYR A 225 22.33 -21.57 -5.10
C TYR A 225 23.56 -21.00 -5.82
N ALA A 226 24.76 -21.02 -5.23
CA ALA A 226 25.95 -20.37 -5.82
C ALA A 226 26.27 -20.89 -7.23
N ALA A 227 26.30 -22.22 -7.42
CA ALA A 227 26.57 -22.80 -8.73
C ALA A 227 25.44 -22.53 -9.75
N PHE A 228 24.19 -22.46 -9.31
CA PHE A 228 23.06 -22.11 -10.17
C PHE A 228 23.10 -20.64 -10.60
N ALA A 229 23.42 -19.75 -9.67
CA ALA A 229 23.59 -18.32 -9.97
C ALA A 229 24.73 -18.09 -10.99
N ALA A 230 25.86 -18.79 -10.83
CA ALA A 230 26.95 -18.70 -11.80
C ALA A 230 26.51 -19.12 -13.21
N LYS A 231 25.79 -20.24 -13.34
CA LYS A 231 25.22 -20.70 -14.62
C LYS A 231 24.21 -19.72 -15.21
N ALA A 232 23.38 -19.11 -14.38
CA ALA A 232 22.44 -18.08 -14.82
C ALA A 232 23.17 -16.86 -15.39
N HIS A 233 24.23 -16.39 -14.72
CA HIS A 233 25.07 -15.29 -15.19
C HIS A 233 25.81 -15.63 -16.49
N GLU A 234 26.34 -16.84 -16.62
CA GLU A 234 26.96 -17.33 -17.87
C GLU A 234 25.95 -17.30 -19.05
N ALA A 235 24.67 -17.60 -18.77
CA ALA A 235 23.60 -17.50 -19.75
C ALA A 235 23.09 -16.05 -19.97
N GLY A 236 23.64 -15.07 -19.22
CA GLY A 236 23.24 -13.65 -19.28
C GLY A 236 21.91 -13.37 -18.62
N ALA A 237 21.50 -14.17 -17.64
CA ALA A 237 20.30 -13.99 -16.83
C ALA A 237 20.65 -13.45 -15.44
N LEU A 238 19.85 -12.53 -14.91
CA LEU A 238 19.97 -12.02 -13.55
C LEU A 238 19.27 -12.94 -12.55
N VAL A 239 19.70 -12.91 -11.29
CA VAL A 239 19.21 -13.80 -10.23
C VAL A 239 18.49 -13.02 -9.14
N THR A 240 17.23 -13.36 -8.88
CA THR A 240 16.44 -12.84 -7.75
C THR A 240 16.23 -13.92 -6.70
N ALA A 241 16.56 -13.58 -5.45
CA ALA A 241 16.23 -14.39 -4.26
C ALA A 241 15.02 -13.78 -3.55
N VAL A 242 13.91 -14.54 -3.46
CA VAL A 242 12.78 -14.21 -2.58
C VAL A 242 13.09 -14.84 -1.22
N SER A 243 13.43 -14.01 -0.22
CA SER A 243 14.07 -14.52 0.99
C SER A 243 13.27 -14.22 2.26
N ASP A 244 13.23 -15.18 3.18
CA ASP A 244 12.75 -14.93 4.54
C ASP A 244 13.78 -14.12 5.32
N ILE A 245 13.39 -12.92 5.77
CA ILE A 245 14.31 -11.95 6.40
C ILE A 245 14.91 -12.48 7.71
N LEU A 246 14.16 -13.24 8.52
CA LEU A 246 14.64 -13.76 9.80
C LEU A 246 15.68 -14.87 9.60
N SER A 247 15.50 -15.72 8.60
CA SER A 247 16.43 -16.80 8.29
C SER A 247 17.84 -16.26 7.99
N LEU A 248 17.92 -15.06 7.40
CA LEU A 248 19.20 -14.41 7.03
C LEU A 248 20.08 -14.05 8.24
N ALA A 249 19.56 -14.14 9.45
CA ALA A 249 20.38 -14.04 10.66
C ALA A 249 21.29 -15.29 10.88
N LEU A 250 20.93 -16.43 10.28
CA LEU A 250 21.63 -17.71 10.45
C LEU A 250 22.22 -18.28 9.15
N ILE A 251 21.63 -17.98 7.99
CA ILE A 251 22.02 -18.54 6.70
C ILE A 251 22.75 -17.50 5.83
N THR A 252 23.58 -18.01 4.92
CA THR A 252 24.36 -17.16 4.00
C THR A 252 23.45 -16.18 3.24
N PRO A 253 23.73 -14.87 3.30
CA PRO A 253 22.91 -13.87 2.61
C PRO A 253 22.89 -14.02 1.09
N PRO A 254 21.76 -13.67 0.43
CA PRO A 254 21.65 -13.73 -1.02
C PRO A 254 22.75 -12.99 -1.78
N GLY A 255 23.16 -11.83 -1.32
CA GLY A 255 24.23 -11.05 -1.95
C GLY A 255 25.60 -11.75 -1.95
N GLU A 256 25.85 -12.69 -1.00
CA GLU A 256 27.12 -13.41 -0.88
C GLU A 256 27.18 -14.65 -1.78
N TRP A 257 26.06 -15.28 -2.13
CA TRP A 257 26.07 -16.43 -3.03
C TRP A 257 25.76 -16.09 -4.49
N GLY A 258 25.62 -14.80 -4.81
CA GLY A 258 25.58 -14.34 -6.20
C GLY A 258 24.21 -13.85 -6.69
N ALA A 259 23.22 -13.66 -5.81
CA ALA A 259 21.98 -13.00 -6.21
C ALA A 259 22.24 -11.52 -6.62
N ASP A 260 21.49 -11.04 -7.61
CA ASP A 260 21.54 -9.66 -8.08
C ASP A 260 20.49 -8.79 -7.38
N ILE A 261 19.37 -9.44 -7.01
CA ILE A 261 18.23 -8.83 -6.32
C ILE A 261 17.81 -9.76 -5.17
N ALA A 262 17.45 -9.16 -4.04
CA ALA A 262 16.80 -9.85 -2.93
C ALA A 262 15.53 -9.11 -2.55
N CYS A 263 14.42 -9.83 -2.40
CA CYS A 263 13.15 -9.28 -1.95
C CYS A 263 12.44 -10.28 -1.03
N GLY A 264 11.42 -9.83 -0.31
CA GLY A 264 10.66 -10.67 0.61
C GLY A 264 9.79 -9.82 1.53
N SER A 265 9.23 -10.45 2.55
CA SER A 265 8.41 -9.78 3.56
C SER A 265 9.21 -9.49 4.84
N THR A 266 8.96 -8.33 5.47
CA THR A 266 9.46 -8.03 6.82
C THR A 266 8.43 -8.32 7.91
N GLN A 267 7.34 -9.02 7.61
CA GLN A 267 6.24 -9.31 8.55
C GLN A 267 6.74 -9.94 9.85
N ARG A 268 7.72 -10.85 9.79
CA ARG A 268 8.31 -11.51 10.96
C ARG A 268 9.02 -10.57 11.94
N PHE A 269 9.23 -9.31 11.58
CA PHE A 269 9.85 -8.31 12.44
C PHE A 269 8.78 -7.47 13.13
N GLY A 270 7.98 -8.14 13.99
CA GLY A 270 7.04 -7.52 14.89
C GLY A 270 5.74 -7.01 14.25
N ILE A 271 5.40 -7.46 13.05
CA ILE A 271 4.15 -7.05 12.37
C ILE A 271 3.11 -8.16 12.46
N PRO A 272 1.92 -7.91 13.04
CA PRO A 272 0.87 -8.91 13.12
C PRO A 272 0.48 -9.47 11.76
N MET A 273 0.04 -10.73 11.69
CA MET A 273 -0.40 -11.38 10.45
C MET A 273 -1.60 -10.67 9.81
N GLY A 274 -2.53 -10.15 10.61
CA GLY A 274 -3.63 -9.32 10.16
C GLY A 274 -4.47 -9.90 9.03
N PHE A 275 -4.69 -11.21 9.02
CA PHE A 275 -5.41 -11.94 7.96
C PHE A 275 -4.84 -11.67 6.55
N GLY A 276 -3.54 -11.40 6.47
CA GLY A 276 -2.82 -11.18 5.21
C GLY A 276 -2.14 -9.83 5.04
N GLY A 277 -2.40 -8.89 5.92
CA GLY A 277 -1.73 -7.59 5.86
C GLY A 277 -2.53 -6.43 6.44
N PRO A 278 -1.93 -5.20 6.33
CA PRO A 278 -0.77 -4.84 5.48
C PRO A 278 0.58 -5.30 6.05
N HIS A 279 1.53 -5.60 5.16
CA HIS A 279 2.91 -5.94 5.51
C HIS A 279 3.89 -5.13 4.64
N ALA A 280 5.05 -4.76 5.18
CA ALA A 280 6.10 -4.14 4.38
C ALA A 280 6.94 -5.21 3.69
N ALA A 281 6.95 -5.24 2.37
CA ALA A 281 7.95 -5.98 1.63
C ALA A 281 9.25 -5.18 1.56
N TYR A 282 10.37 -5.86 1.51
CA TYR A 282 11.67 -5.28 1.22
C TYR A 282 12.12 -5.59 -0.20
N PHE A 283 12.98 -4.74 -0.72
CA PHE A 283 13.62 -4.91 -2.02
C PHE A 283 15.02 -4.33 -1.97
N ALA A 284 16.01 -5.15 -2.30
CA ALA A 284 17.41 -4.77 -2.32
C ALA A 284 18.12 -5.30 -3.57
N CYS A 285 19.14 -4.62 -4.05
CA CYS A 285 19.89 -5.03 -5.24
C CYS A 285 21.35 -4.57 -5.21
N LYS A 286 22.11 -4.96 -6.22
CA LYS A 286 23.44 -4.39 -6.49
C LYS A 286 23.33 -2.89 -6.80
N ASP A 287 24.33 -2.10 -6.42
CA ASP A 287 24.31 -0.62 -6.58
C ASP A 287 24.18 -0.18 -8.04
N GLU A 288 24.75 -0.92 -8.96
CA GLU A 288 24.66 -0.63 -10.40
C GLU A 288 23.21 -0.59 -10.93
N PHE A 289 22.27 -1.28 -10.26
CA PHE A 289 20.86 -1.35 -10.64
C PHE A 289 19.95 -0.31 -9.97
N LYS A 290 20.47 0.51 -9.08
CA LYS A 290 19.67 1.46 -8.27
C LYS A 290 18.75 2.38 -9.07
N ARG A 291 19.11 2.70 -10.32
CA ARG A 291 18.29 3.55 -11.19
C ARG A 291 17.09 2.84 -11.80
N SER A 292 17.01 1.52 -11.68
CA SER A 292 15.90 0.68 -12.15
C SER A 292 15.10 0.08 -10.99
N MET A 293 15.51 0.32 -9.74
CA MET A 293 14.83 -0.20 -8.55
C MET A 293 13.43 0.39 -8.40
N PRO A 294 12.39 -0.41 -8.14
CA PRO A 294 11.06 0.09 -7.82
C PRO A 294 11.00 0.71 -6.41
N GLY A 295 9.98 1.51 -6.16
CA GLY A 295 9.73 2.08 -4.83
C GLY A 295 10.66 3.25 -4.48
N ARG A 296 10.51 3.78 -3.27
CA ARG A 296 11.20 4.96 -2.80
C ARG A 296 12.56 4.62 -2.21
N ILE A 297 13.51 5.54 -2.31
CA ILE A 297 14.83 5.42 -1.70
C ILE A 297 15.08 6.66 -0.85
N ILE A 298 15.48 6.47 0.39
CA ILE A 298 15.93 7.53 1.28
C ILE A 298 17.44 7.67 1.12
N GLY A 299 17.89 8.91 0.93
CA GLY A 299 19.30 9.24 0.77
C GLY A 299 19.77 10.27 1.79
N VAL A 300 21.06 10.22 2.08
CA VAL A 300 21.74 11.22 2.91
C VAL A 300 22.15 12.39 2.03
N SER A 301 21.87 13.60 2.48
CA SER A 301 22.18 14.88 1.85
C SER A 301 22.79 15.82 2.87
N ILE A 302 22.92 17.07 2.50
CA ILE A 302 23.29 18.16 3.39
C ILE A 302 22.23 19.27 3.30
N ASP A 303 22.03 19.99 4.40
CA ASP A 303 21.27 21.24 4.41
C ASP A 303 22.10 22.41 3.88
N ARG A 304 21.53 23.62 3.85
CA ARG A 304 22.24 24.81 3.37
C ARG A 304 23.44 25.21 4.26
N HIS A 305 23.52 24.74 5.47
CA HIS A 305 24.61 24.99 6.41
C HIS A 305 25.66 23.88 6.43
N GLY A 306 25.51 22.83 5.57
CA GLY A 306 26.41 21.71 5.51
C GLY A 306 26.15 20.60 6.53
N ASN A 307 25.10 20.68 7.33
CA ASN A 307 24.73 19.63 8.26
C ASN A 307 24.08 18.45 7.51
N LYS A 308 24.21 17.24 8.07
CA LYS A 308 23.54 16.04 7.53
C LYS A 308 22.03 16.22 7.56
N ALA A 309 21.41 15.98 6.41
CA ALA A 309 19.97 15.97 6.22
C ALA A 309 19.56 14.75 5.40
N LEU A 310 18.32 14.33 5.55
CA LEU A 310 17.76 13.19 4.83
C LEU A 310 16.73 13.68 3.80
N ARG A 311 16.62 12.98 2.70
CA ARG A 311 15.60 13.26 1.67
C ARG A 311 15.29 12.01 0.86
N MET A 312 14.19 12.03 0.11
CA MET A 312 13.96 11.04 -0.93
C MET A 312 14.96 11.24 -2.08
N ALA A 313 15.58 10.14 -2.53
CA ALA A 313 16.62 10.13 -3.55
C ALA A 313 16.12 9.49 -4.85
N LEU A 314 16.78 9.84 -5.98
CA LEU A 314 16.52 9.24 -7.29
C LEU A 314 15.04 9.30 -7.76
N GLN A 315 14.30 10.34 -7.40
CA GLN A 315 12.88 10.49 -7.71
C GLN A 315 12.57 10.56 -9.21
N THR A 316 13.56 10.88 -10.06
CA THR A 316 13.38 10.97 -11.51
C THR A 316 12.94 9.69 -12.20
N ARG A 317 13.02 8.52 -11.53
CA ARG A 317 12.55 7.21 -12.04
C ARG A 317 11.08 6.91 -11.66
N GLU A 318 10.48 7.73 -10.79
CA GLU A 318 9.15 7.50 -10.23
C GLU A 318 8.02 7.99 -11.15
N GLN A 319 6.81 7.47 -10.93
CA GLN A 319 5.66 7.67 -11.80
C GLN A 319 5.16 9.13 -11.88
N HIS A 320 5.33 9.94 -10.84
CA HIS A 320 4.94 11.35 -10.85
C HIS A 320 5.82 12.21 -11.79
N ILE A 321 7.00 11.71 -12.17
CA ILE A 321 7.91 12.37 -13.12
C ILE A 321 7.91 11.66 -14.48
N LYS A 322 8.09 10.34 -14.50
CA LYS A 322 8.28 9.55 -15.73
C LYS A 322 6.98 9.05 -16.35
N ARG A 323 5.85 9.10 -15.63
CA ARG A 323 4.54 8.66 -16.11
C ARG A 323 4.61 7.22 -16.69
N GLU A 324 4.22 6.98 -17.95
CA GLU A 324 4.28 5.67 -18.63
C GLU A 324 5.70 5.08 -18.77
N ARG A 325 6.73 5.86 -18.53
CA ARG A 325 8.15 5.42 -18.56
C ARG A 325 8.73 5.17 -17.16
N ALA A 326 7.91 5.20 -16.13
CA ALA A 326 8.35 4.95 -14.76
C ALA A 326 8.81 3.50 -14.56
N THR A 327 9.65 3.28 -13.54
CA THR A 327 10.10 1.93 -13.18
C THR A 327 8.98 1.08 -12.61
N SER A 328 7.96 1.69 -12.00
CA SER A 328 6.77 1.06 -11.42
C SER A 328 5.64 2.07 -11.30
N ASN A 329 4.40 1.60 -11.12
CA ASN A 329 3.25 2.45 -10.82
C ASN A 329 3.11 2.77 -9.32
N ILE A 330 3.96 2.25 -8.45
CA ILE A 330 3.87 2.42 -6.99
C ILE A 330 3.94 3.90 -6.63
N CYS A 331 2.91 4.38 -5.92
CA CYS A 331 2.84 5.74 -5.37
C CYS A 331 3.07 5.73 -3.86
N THR A 332 2.36 4.86 -3.15
CA THR A 332 2.45 4.69 -1.70
C THR A 332 3.07 3.34 -1.37
N ALA A 333 3.86 3.30 -0.30
CA ALA A 333 4.49 2.09 0.22
C ALA A 333 3.97 1.80 1.64
N GLN A 334 4.32 0.67 2.21
CA GLN A 334 3.92 0.27 3.57
C GLN A 334 4.84 0.94 4.62
N ALA A 335 4.84 2.27 4.67
CA ALA A 335 5.82 3.05 5.40
C ALA A 335 5.75 2.86 6.93
N LEU A 336 4.54 2.84 7.53
CA LEU A 336 4.38 2.58 8.96
C LEU A 336 4.94 1.22 9.35
N LEU A 337 4.65 0.20 8.56
CA LEU A 337 5.07 -1.17 8.82
C LEU A 337 6.56 -1.36 8.57
N ALA A 338 7.14 -0.66 7.58
CA ALA A 338 8.58 -0.59 7.39
C ALA A 338 9.27 0.07 8.61
N THR A 339 8.69 1.15 9.12
CA THR A 339 9.16 1.80 10.35
C THR A 339 9.10 0.84 11.53
N MET A 340 7.99 0.11 11.72
CA MET A 340 7.84 -0.88 12.79
C MET A 340 8.89 -1.99 12.68
N ALA A 341 9.10 -2.54 11.48
CA ALA A 341 10.10 -3.59 11.23
C ALA A 341 11.53 -3.08 11.49
N GLY A 342 11.86 -1.87 11.05
CA GLY A 342 13.14 -1.24 11.33
C GLY A 342 13.35 -1.01 12.84
N MET A 343 12.32 -0.56 13.55
CA MET A 343 12.36 -0.37 15.01
C MET A 343 12.41 -1.68 15.79
N TYR A 344 11.82 -2.77 15.27
CA TYR A 344 11.99 -4.11 15.83
C TYR A 344 13.47 -4.51 15.79
N ALA A 345 14.14 -4.29 14.67
CA ALA A 345 15.58 -4.55 14.56
C ALA A 345 16.42 -3.64 15.47
N VAL A 346 16.05 -2.37 15.61
CA VAL A 346 16.69 -1.42 16.56
C VAL A 346 16.54 -1.89 18.01
N TYR A 347 15.34 -2.35 18.39
CA TYR A 347 15.04 -2.78 19.76
C TYR A 347 15.74 -4.09 20.14
N HIS A 348 15.71 -5.08 19.23
CA HIS A 348 16.33 -6.39 19.49
C HIS A 348 17.84 -6.42 19.25
N GLY A 349 18.33 -5.61 18.34
CA GLY A 349 19.72 -5.63 17.91
C GLY A 349 20.14 -6.96 17.24
N PRO A 350 21.40 -7.08 16.80
CA PRO A 350 21.88 -8.30 16.11
C PRO A 350 21.76 -9.56 16.97
N GLU A 351 22.06 -9.45 18.26
CA GLU A 351 22.01 -10.59 19.18
C GLU A 351 20.58 -11.05 19.48
N GLY A 352 19.63 -10.09 19.61
CA GLY A 352 18.22 -10.41 19.81
C GLY A 352 17.62 -11.11 18.58
N ILE A 353 17.88 -10.59 17.36
CA ILE A 353 17.43 -11.21 16.12
C ILE A 353 18.03 -12.60 15.96
N ARG A 354 19.32 -12.78 16.27
CA ARG A 354 19.97 -14.10 16.20
C ARG A 354 19.34 -15.09 17.19
N ARG A 355 19.06 -14.66 18.44
CA ARG A 355 18.38 -15.52 19.44
C ARG A 355 16.99 -15.96 18.96
N ILE A 356 16.21 -15.04 18.40
CA ILE A 356 14.88 -15.36 17.84
C ILE A 356 15.01 -16.39 16.71
N ALA A 357 15.89 -16.15 15.75
CA ALA A 357 16.14 -17.07 14.64
C ALA A 357 16.63 -18.44 15.13
N SER A 358 17.56 -18.48 16.09
CA SER A 358 18.06 -19.71 16.71
C SER A 358 16.96 -20.49 17.42
N TYR A 359 16.09 -19.81 18.16
CA TYR A 359 14.96 -20.44 18.84
C TYR A 359 14.00 -21.11 17.86
N VAL A 360 13.62 -20.37 16.80
CA VAL A 360 12.71 -20.88 15.75
C VAL A 360 13.32 -22.09 15.04
N HIS A 361 14.60 -22.00 14.64
CA HIS A 361 15.33 -23.10 14.01
C HIS A 361 15.45 -24.31 14.93
N SER A 362 15.83 -24.10 16.18
CA SER A 362 15.99 -25.18 17.15
C SER A 362 14.68 -25.91 17.43
N THR A 363 13.56 -25.17 17.45
CA THR A 363 12.23 -25.75 17.59
C THR A 363 11.92 -26.69 16.41
N ALA A 364 12.16 -26.25 15.18
CA ALA A 364 11.96 -27.05 13.99
C ALA A 364 12.83 -28.33 13.99
N VAL A 365 14.12 -28.22 14.37
CA VAL A 365 15.05 -29.34 14.44
C VAL A 365 14.60 -30.38 15.47
N GLN A 366 14.19 -29.95 16.68
CA GLN A 366 13.75 -30.88 17.72
C GLN A 366 12.47 -31.60 17.33
N VAL A 367 11.46 -30.86 16.79
CA VAL A 367 10.22 -31.47 16.30
C VAL A 367 10.50 -32.47 15.16
N ALA A 368 11.40 -32.14 14.23
CA ALA A 368 11.75 -33.03 13.14
C ALA A 368 12.30 -34.37 13.66
N LYS A 369 13.17 -34.32 14.68
CA LYS A 369 13.74 -35.55 15.31
C LYS A 369 12.68 -36.43 15.97
N GLU A 370 11.75 -35.82 16.71
CA GLU A 370 10.64 -36.54 17.34
C GLU A 370 9.72 -37.17 16.29
N LEU A 371 9.36 -36.43 15.22
CA LEU A 371 8.53 -36.96 14.14
C LEU A 371 9.19 -38.16 13.43
N VAL A 372 10.49 -38.08 13.15
CA VAL A 372 11.24 -39.21 12.57
C VAL A 372 11.25 -40.40 13.53
N GLY A 373 11.42 -40.17 14.83
CA GLY A 373 11.32 -41.21 15.86
C GLY A 373 9.95 -41.90 15.92
N MET A 374 8.89 -41.21 15.54
CA MET A 374 7.52 -41.74 15.45
C MET A 374 7.22 -42.43 14.11
N GLY A 375 8.15 -42.41 13.15
CA GLY A 375 8.03 -43.07 11.85
C GLY A 375 7.55 -42.13 10.71
N TYR A 376 7.45 -40.86 10.93
CA TYR A 376 7.24 -39.87 9.88
C TYR A 376 8.54 -39.65 9.12
N LYS A 377 8.45 -39.39 7.83
CA LYS A 377 9.64 -39.11 7.02
C LYS A 377 9.72 -37.60 6.72
N GLN A 378 10.83 -37.02 7.12
CA GLN A 378 11.14 -35.62 6.77
C GLN A 378 11.78 -35.57 5.39
N ASN A 379 11.14 -34.87 4.46
CA ASN A 379 11.58 -34.75 3.06
C ASN A 379 12.69 -33.70 2.86
N VAL A 380 12.91 -32.86 3.83
CA VAL A 380 13.85 -31.73 3.76
C VAL A 380 15.03 -31.98 4.70
N LYS A 381 16.26 -31.84 4.17
CA LYS A 381 17.48 -32.15 4.97
C LYS A 381 18.01 -30.92 5.71
N ASN A 382 18.11 -29.79 5.02
CA ASN A 382 18.67 -28.56 5.58
C ASN A 382 17.49 -27.61 5.77
N ILE A 383 16.93 -27.54 6.95
CA ILE A 383 15.76 -26.75 7.27
C ILE A 383 16.15 -25.44 7.97
N PHE A 384 15.29 -24.42 7.88
CA PHE A 384 15.32 -23.29 8.80
C PHE A 384 14.21 -23.43 9.86
N ASP A 385 12.96 -23.25 9.48
CA ASP A 385 11.79 -23.21 10.37
C ASP A 385 10.61 -24.07 9.88
N THR A 386 10.70 -24.64 8.69
CA THR A 386 9.60 -25.34 8.05
C THR A 386 9.96 -26.78 7.74
N LEU A 387 9.05 -27.68 8.09
CA LEU A 387 9.14 -29.13 7.81
C LEU A 387 8.13 -29.49 6.72
N GLU A 388 8.49 -30.48 5.91
CA GLU A 388 7.54 -31.17 5.04
C GLU A 388 7.63 -32.68 5.34
N VAL A 389 6.56 -33.23 5.94
CA VAL A 389 6.55 -34.60 6.42
C VAL A 389 5.65 -35.51 5.59
N GLU A 390 6.18 -36.67 5.20
CA GLU A 390 5.39 -37.78 4.65
C GLU A 390 4.80 -38.62 5.80
N LEU A 391 3.58 -39.07 5.59
CA LEU A 391 2.85 -39.85 6.58
C LEU A 391 3.25 -41.34 6.51
N PRO A 392 3.43 -42.01 7.65
CA PRO A 392 3.66 -43.44 7.67
C PRO A 392 2.42 -44.23 7.22
N SER A 393 2.62 -45.47 6.80
CA SER A 393 1.52 -46.36 6.39
C SER A 393 0.43 -46.45 7.46
N GLY A 394 -0.82 -46.30 7.05
CA GLY A 394 -1.97 -46.33 7.96
C GLY A 394 -2.35 -44.99 8.61
N VAL A 395 -1.56 -43.95 8.42
CA VAL A 395 -1.91 -42.59 8.87
C VAL A 395 -2.42 -41.78 7.68
N THR A 396 -3.54 -41.07 7.85
CA THR A 396 -4.12 -40.25 6.83
C THR A 396 -4.04 -38.76 7.17
N ILE A 397 -4.12 -37.89 6.16
CA ILE A 397 -4.24 -36.42 6.37
C ILE A 397 -5.47 -36.08 7.22
N ASP A 398 -6.58 -36.79 7.01
CA ASP A 398 -7.82 -36.54 7.74
C ASP A 398 -7.70 -36.91 9.22
N ASP A 399 -6.96 -37.95 9.58
CA ASP A 399 -6.65 -38.29 10.98
C ASP A 399 -5.84 -37.16 11.64
N ILE A 400 -4.77 -36.71 10.97
CA ILE A 400 -3.96 -35.55 11.45
C ILE A 400 -4.83 -34.34 11.61
N ARG A 401 -5.59 -33.97 10.57
CA ARG A 401 -6.47 -32.75 10.57
C ARG A 401 -7.48 -32.81 11.70
N LYS A 402 -8.17 -33.93 11.89
CA LYS A 402 -9.19 -34.06 12.93
C LYS A 402 -8.59 -33.86 14.33
N ARG A 403 -7.41 -34.45 14.60
CA ARG A 403 -6.70 -34.35 15.89
C ARG A 403 -6.12 -32.97 16.11
N ALA A 404 -5.58 -32.34 15.05
CA ALA A 404 -5.06 -30.98 15.09
C ALA A 404 -6.17 -29.97 15.41
N LEU A 405 -7.29 -30.05 14.70
CA LEU A 405 -8.45 -29.16 14.96
C LEU A 405 -9.04 -29.37 16.36
N ALA A 406 -9.05 -30.60 16.89
CA ALA A 406 -9.48 -30.86 18.27
C ALA A 406 -8.56 -30.21 19.33
N ARG A 407 -7.34 -29.80 18.95
CA ARG A 407 -6.38 -29.09 19.78
C ARG A 407 -6.16 -27.64 19.36
N GLU A 408 -7.06 -27.12 18.53
CA GLU A 408 -7.00 -25.74 18.02
C GLU A 408 -5.68 -25.45 17.29
N ILE A 409 -5.23 -26.39 16.44
CA ILE A 409 -4.00 -26.31 15.65
C ILE A 409 -4.34 -26.33 14.16
N ASN A 410 -3.72 -25.42 13.40
CA ASN A 410 -3.75 -25.37 11.94
C ASN A 410 -2.41 -25.80 11.34
N LEU A 411 -2.45 -26.70 10.36
CA LEU A 411 -1.29 -27.19 9.61
C LEU A 411 -1.47 -26.91 8.11
N ASN A 412 -0.39 -27.00 7.35
CA ASN A 412 -0.41 -26.85 5.90
C ASN A 412 -0.57 -28.25 5.23
N TYR A 413 -1.80 -28.60 4.87
CA TYR A 413 -2.11 -29.87 4.18
C TYR A 413 -1.91 -29.74 2.67
N LYS A 414 -0.93 -30.45 2.13
CA LYS A 414 -0.56 -30.32 0.71
C LYS A 414 -1.28 -31.35 -0.18
N PRO A 415 -1.55 -31.01 -1.46
CA PRO A 415 -2.23 -31.92 -2.39
C PRO A 415 -1.48 -33.24 -2.66
N ASN A 416 -0.16 -33.25 -2.49
CA ASN A 416 0.69 -34.45 -2.67
C ASN A 416 0.64 -35.43 -1.49
N GLY A 417 -0.19 -35.16 -0.47
CA GLY A 417 -0.32 -36.05 0.69
C GLY A 417 0.68 -35.78 1.81
N THR A 418 1.51 -34.77 1.71
CA THR A 418 2.42 -34.33 2.80
C THR A 418 1.78 -33.29 3.69
N VAL A 419 2.35 -33.07 4.88
CA VAL A 419 1.96 -32.06 5.84
C VAL A 419 3.13 -31.10 6.04
N GLY A 420 2.88 -29.81 5.77
CA GLY A 420 3.82 -28.72 6.09
C GLY A 420 3.60 -28.23 7.53
N ILE A 421 4.69 -27.93 8.23
CA ILE A 421 4.70 -27.43 9.60
C ILE A 421 5.72 -26.31 9.70
N SER A 422 5.27 -25.10 9.94
CA SER A 422 6.17 -23.93 10.06
C SER A 422 6.14 -23.36 11.47
N PHE A 423 7.31 -23.04 12.00
CA PHE A 423 7.49 -22.50 13.35
C PHE A 423 7.78 -20.99 13.31
N ASP A 424 7.45 -20.36 14.43
CA ASP A 424 7.64 -18.93 14.60
C ASP A 424 8.03 -18.57 16.05
N GLU A 425 8.34 -17.31 16.32
CA GLU A 425 8.76 -16.86 17.66
C GLU A 425 7.69 -16.98 18.75
N THR A 426 6.41 -17.14 18.36
CA THR A 426 5.30 -17.30 19.30
C THR A 426 5.04 -18.77 19.65
N THR A 427 5.81 -19.70 19.09
CA THR A 427 5.64 -21.14 19.35
C THR A 427 6.23 -21.50 20.69
N SER A 428 5.38 -21.86 21.65
CA SER A 428 5.79 -22.28 23.00
C SER A 428 6.10 -23.77 23.07
N VAL A 429 6.77 -24.20 24.16
CA VAL A 429 6.98 -25.62 24.48
C VAL A 429 5.65 -26.38 24.59
N THR A 430 4.61 -25.73 25.12
CA THR A 430 3.26 -26.30 25.19
C THR A 430 2.67 -26.56 23.80
N ASP A 431 2.84 -25.59 22.88
CA ASP A 431 2.38 -25.76 21.49
C ASP A 431 3.09 -26.91 20.79
N VAL A 432 4.41 -27.01 20.99
CA VAL A 432 5.22 -28.14 20.46
C VAL A 432 4.73 -29.47 20.98
N ASN A 433 4.47 -29.60 22.28
CA ASN A 433 4.00 -30.86 22.87
C ASN A 433 2.58 -31.20 22.38
N ASN A 434 1.70 -30.23 22.24
CA ASN A 434 0.37 -30.41 21.65
C ASN A 434 0.46 -30.86 20.19
N LEU A 435 1.34 -30.25 19.40
CA LEU A 435 1.61 -30.67 18.04
C LEU A 435 2.14 -32.12 17.97
N LEU A 436 3.16 -32.47 18.75
CA LEU A 436 3.72 -33.83 18.79
C LEU A 436 2.67 -34.84 19.21
N SER A 437 1.76 -34.52 20.13
CA SER A 437 0.68 -35.42 20.54
C SER A 437 -0.29 -35.74 19.38
N VAL A 438 -0.57 -34.75 18.49
CA VAL A 438 -1.36 -35.01 17.27
C VAL A 438 -0.74 -36.11 16.42
N PHE A 439 0.55 -35.99 16.14
CA PHE A 439 1.26 -36.94 15.31
C PHE A 439 1.47 -38.30 16.00
N ALA A 440 1.80 -38.30 17.29
CA ALA A 440 1.98 -39.55 18.08
C ALA A 440 0.68 -40.38 18.12
N GLU A 441 -0.44 -39.76 18.44
CA GLU A 441 -1.75 -40.43 18.50
C GLU A 441 -2.19 -40.94 17.12
N SER A 442 -1.90 -40.17 16.04
CA SER A 442 -2.23 -40.63 14.70
C SER A 442 -1.41 -41.86 14.27
N ALA A 443 -0.16 -41.95 14.70
CA ALA A 443 0.70 -43.08 14.41
C ALA A 443 0.56 -44.24 15.43
N GLY A 444 -0.23 -44.14 16.47
CA GLY A 444 -0.30 -45.09 17.58
C GLY A 444 1.02 -45.21 18.31
N LYS A 445 1.80 -44.13 18.39
CA LYS A 445 3.11 -44.07 19.02
C LYS A 445 3.09 -43.25 20.32
N LYS A 446 4.14 -43.39 21.09
CA LYS A 446 4.40 -42.49 22.22
C LYS A 446 5.56 -41.57 21.85
N PHE A 447 5.62 -40.42 22.45
CA PHE A 447 6.73 -39.45 22.37
C PHE A 447 7.14 -38.99 23.76
N ASN A 448 8.38 -38.54 23.88
CA ASN A 448 8.84 -37.90 25.10
C ASN A 448 8.47 -36.44 25.07
N SER A 449 7.77 -35.97 26.11
CA SER A 449 7.44 -34.55 26.21
C SER A 449 8.71 -33.69 26.26
N ILE A 450 8.78 -32.69 25.45
CA ILE A 450 9.87 -31.69 25.45
C ILE A 450 9.67 -30.76 26.64
N ALA A 451 10.68 -30.68 27.51
CA ALA A 451 10.64 -29.76 28.68
C ALA A 451 11.11 -28.34 28.35
N GLU A 452 12.05 -28.23 27.42
CA GLU A 452 12.62 -26.96 26.96
C GLU A 452 13.10 -27.07 25.52
N ILE A 453 13.15 -25.96 24.79
CA ILE A 453 13.80 -25.91 23.47
C ILE A 453 15.29 -25.66 23.68
N LYS A 454 16.09 -26.69 23.37
CA LYS A 454 17.54 -26.58 23.46
C LYS A 454 18.11 -25.95 22.20
N GLU A 455 18.95 -24.98 22.35
CA GLU A 455 19.60 -24.35 21.19
C GLU A 455 20.42 -25.40 20.42
N THR A 456 20.02 -25.58 19.16
CA THR A 456 20.60 -26.62 18.26
C THR A 456 20.60 -26.07 16.84
N ILE A 457 21.78 -25.71 16.33
CA ILE A 457 21.92 -25.18 14.97
C ILE A 457 22.45 -26.28 14.03
N GLU A 458 21.52 -26.85 13.26
CA GLU A 458 21.81 -27.94 12.29
C GLU A 458 21.80 -27.42 10.84
N ILE A 459 22.51 -26.32 10.61
CA ILE A 459 22.72 -25.75 9.27
C ILE A 459 24.15 -26.13 8.83
N PRO A 460 24.34 -26.70 7.61
CA PRO A 460 25.68 -26.98 7.08
C PRO A 460 26.59 -25.76 7.10
N GLU A 461 27.87 -25.94 7.40
CA GLU A 461 28.86 -24.88 7.56
C GLU A 461 28.94 -23.92 6.33
N ASN A 462 28.84 -24.50 5.13
CA ASN A 462 28.87 -23.73 3.87
C ASN A 462 27.59 -22.91 3.62
N LEU A 463 26.51 -23.18 4.36
CA LEU A 463 25.22 -22.46 4.28
C LEU A 463 25.00 -21.50 5.47
N ARG A 464 25.90 -21.55 6.49
CA ARG A 464 25.81 -20.65 7.65
C ARG A 464 26.27 -19.25 7.30
N ARG A 465 25.59 -18.27 7.85
CA ARG A 465 26.04 -16.88 7.82
C ARG A 465 27.37 -16.73 8.59
N LYS A 466 28.36 -16.12 7.91
CA LYS A 466 29.69 -15.82 8.50
C LYS A 466 29.90 -14.33 8.73
N THR A 467 29.17 -13.49 7.98
CA THR A 467 29.28 -12.05 8.06
C THR A 467 28.46 -11.45 9.20
N PRO A 468 28.95 -10.41 9.87
CA PRO A 468 28.16 -9.66 10.83
C PRO A 468 26.98 -8.97 10.15
N PHE A 469 25.99 -8.52 10.93
CA PHE A 469 24.85 -7.74 10.46
C PHE A 469 24.36 -6.81 11.58
N LEU A 470 23.62 -5.77 11.25
CA LEU A 470 23.13 -4.74 12.15
C LEU A 470 24.27 -4.10 12.96
N THR A 471 25.37 -3.79 12.27
CA THR A 471 26.60 -3.30 12.89
C THR A 471 26.55 -1.81 13.23
N ASP A 472 25.64 -1.05 12.59
CA ASP A 472 25.48 0.36 12.84
C ASP A 472 25.05 0.66 14.30
N LYS A 473 25.50 1.81 14.81
CA LYS A 473 25.26 2.24 16.19
C LYS A 473 23.78 2.22 16.57
N VAL A 474 22.87 2.54 15.66
CA VAL A 474 21.42 2.59 15.93
C VAL A 474 20.89 1.23 16.39
N PHE A 475 21.38 0.13 15.82
CA PHE A 475 20.95 -1.22 16.18
C PHE A 475 21.63 -1.75 17.46
N ASN A 476 22.52 -0.98 18.06
CA ASN A 476 23.29 -1.35 19.23
C ASN A 476 23.14 -0.33 20.39
N SER A 477 22.07 0.47 20.38
CA SER A 477 21.92 1.59 21.34
C SER A 477 20.61 1.60 22.13
N PHE A 478 19.48 1.12 21.57
CA PHE A 478 18.15 1.39 22.15
C PHE A 478 17.42 0.11 22.57
N HIS A 479 18.07 -0.69 23.44
CA HIS A 479 17.55 -2.00 23.84
C HIS A 479 16.68 -1.97 25.10
N SER A 480 16.68 -0.89 25.87
CA SER A 480 15.74 -0.71 26.98
C SER A 480 14.46 -0.02 26.51
N GLU A 481 13.34 -0.35 27.14
CA GLU A 481 12.04 0.27 26.81
C GLU A 481 12.08 1.80 26.90
N THR A 482 12.73 2.34 27.97
CA THR A 482 12.86 3.78 28.16
C THR A 482 13.67 4.46 27.06
N GLU A 483 14.80 3.89 26.66
CA GLU A 483 15.63 4.44 25.58
C GLU A 483 14.92 4.36 24.24
N MET A 484 14.26 3.25 23.95
CA MET A 484 13.48 3.06 22.72
C MET A 484 12.32 4.07 22.63
N MET A 485 11.57 4.27 23.72
CA MET A 485 10.47 5.24 23.76
C MET A 485 10.99 6.68 23.52
N ARG A 486 12.12 7.04 24.10
CA ARG A 486 12.76 8.35 23.90
C ARG A 486 13.27 8.52 22.49
N TYR A 487 13.83 7.47 21.90
CA TYR A 487 14.27 7.49 20.50
C TYR A 487 13.10 7.69 19.54
N ILE A 488 12.02 6.92 19.68
CA ILE A 488 10.80 7.07 18.90
C ILE A 488 10.26 8.51 19.02
N LYS A 489 10.17 9.04 20.24
CA LYS A 489 9.68 10.42 20.47
C LYS A 489 10.62 11.49 19.92
N LYS A 490 11.93 11.27 19.94
CA LYS A 490 12.90 12.17 19.31
C LYS A 490 12.69 12.28 17.80
N LEU A 491 12.37 11.15 17.14
CA LEU A 491 12.07 11.14 15.71
C LEU A 491 10.73 11.84 15.43
N GLU A 492 9.67 11.49 16.14
CA GLU A 492 8.32 12.05 15.98
C GLU A 492 8.32 13.60 16.05
N ARG A 493 9.11 14.19 16.96
CA ARG A 493 9.19 15.65 17.15
C ARG A 493 9.75 16.42 15.95
N ARG A 494 10.32 15.73 14.96
CA ARG A 494 10.89 16.34 13.75
C ARG A 494 9.93 16.33 12.57
N ASP A 495 8.71 15.87 12.82
CA ASP A 495 7.73 15.60 11.78
C ASP A 495 6.42 16.34 12.04
N ILE A 496 5.72 16.71 10.98
CA ILE A 496 4.33 17.18 11.02
C ILE A 496 3.41 16.02 10.66
N ALA A 497 2.34 15.85 11.44
CA ALA A 497 1.28 14.89 11.25
C ALA A 497 -0.09 15.56 11.46
N LEU A 498 -1.20 14.88 11.15
CA LEU A 498 -2.56 15.45 11.26
C LEU A 498 -2.96 15.86 12.69
N ASN A 499 -2.29 15.33 13.71
CA ASN A 499 -2.50 15.77 15.09
C ASN A 499 -1.75 17.07 15.48
N HIS A 500 -1.00 17.66 14.53
CA HIS A 500 -0.41 19.00 14.68
C HIS A 500 -1.22 20.07 13.96
N SER A 501 -1.60 19.81 12.71
CA SER A 501 -2.29 20.77 11.83
C SER A 501 -2.97 20.02 10.68
N MET A 502 -3.81 20.71 9.96
CA MET A 502 -4.32 20.28 8.66
C MET A 502 -3.15 19.99 7.70
N ILE A 503 -3.27 18.91 6.93
CA ILE A 503 -2.39 18.59 5.81
C ILE A 503 -3.22 18.71 4.53
N SER A 504 -3.14 19.87 3.87
CA SER A 504 -4.02 20.25 2.78
C SER A 504 -3.55 19.76 1.39
N LEU A 505 -3.11 18.52 1.29
CA LEU A 505 -2.59 17.94 0.05
C LEU A 505 -3.69 17.73 -0.99
N GLY A 506 -3.69 18.53 -2.05
CA GLY A 506 -4.62 18.40 -3.17
C GLY A 506 -4.42 17.09 -3.94
N SER A 507 -5.55 16.52 -4.32
CA SER A 507 -5.81 15.17 -4.82
C SER A 507 -5.29 14.05 -3.93
N CYS A 508 -5.10 14.32 -2.64
CA CYS A 508 -4.76 13.32 -1.63
C CYS A 508 -5.47 13.64 -0.33
N THR A 509 -6.71 13.21 -0.20
CA THR A 509 -7.56 13.48 0.97
C THR A 509 -6.88 13.03 2.26
N MET A 510 -6.38 13.99 3.04
CA MET A 510 -5.71 13.78 4.32
C MET A 510 -6.67 14.10 5.47
N LYS A 511 -7.72 13.32 5.62
CA LYS A 511 -8.62 13.47 6.77
C LYS A 511 -8.08 12.76 8.01
N LEU A 512 -8.27 13.37 9.17
CA LEU A 512 -7.97 12.71 10.43
C LEU A 512 -9.00 11.59 10.66
N ASN A 513 -8.52 10.36 10.77
CA ASN A 513 -9.38 9.22 11.00
C ASN A 513 -9.96 9.22 12.42
N PRO A 514 -11.20 8.75 12.61
CA PRO A 514 -11.79 8.59 13.93
C PRO A 514 -10.99 7.63 14.82
N ALA A 515 -10.73 8.03 16.07
CA ALA A 515 -9.90 7.23 16.99
C ALA A 515 -10.48 5.82 17.23
N THR A 516 -11.77 5.72 17.38
CA THR A 516 -12.50 4.45 17.61
C THR A 516 -12.26 3.44 16.49
N THR A 517 -12.04 3.89 15.24
CA THR A 517 -11.80 2.99 14.11
C THR A 517 -10.49 2.21 14.21
N MET A 518 -9.53 2.72 14.99
CA MET A 518 -8.22 2.11 15.19
C MET A 518 -8.20 1.04 16.27
N LEU A 519 -9.11 1.10 17.24
CA LEU A 519 -9.10 0.21 18.41
C LEU A 519 -9.15 -1.29 18.07
N PRO A 520 -10.00 -1.76 17.15
CA PRO A 520 -10.05 -3.18 16.81
C PRO A 520 -8.76 -3.75 16.22
N LEU A 521 -7.90 -2.92 15.63
CA LEU A 521 -6.66 -3.38 14.99
C LEU A 521 -5.67 -4.01 15.98
N SER A 522 -5.77 -3.66 17.27
CA SER A 522 -4.93 -4.23 18.34
C SER A 522 -5.55 -5.45 19.01
N TRP A 523 -6.79 -5.84 18.64
CA TRP A 523 -7.42 -7.02 19.21
C TRP A 523 -6.89 -8.29 18.53
N PRO A 524 -6.60 -9.35 19.30
CA PRO A 524 -6.06 -10.60 18.73
C PRO A 524 -6.94 -11.20 17.63
N GLU A 525 -8.26 -11.09 17.74
CA GLU A 525 -9.22 -11.62 16.76
C GLU A 525 -9.09 -10.98 15.38
N TRP A 526 -8.53 -9.75 15.30
CA TRP A 526 -8.31 -9.03 14.04
C TRP A 526 -6.85 -9.04 13.59
N ASN A 527 -5.89 -9.12 14.51
CA ASN A 527 -4.48 -9.01 14.14
C ASN A 527 -3.73 -10.34 14.04
N SER A 528 -4.23 -11.43 14.67
CA SER A 528 -3.47 -12.67 14.80
C SER A 528 -3.90 -13.80 13.85
N LEU A 529 -5.01 -13.61 13.08
CA LEU A 529 -5.44 -14.64 12.14
C LEU A 529 -4.49 -14.76 10.93
N HIS A 530 -4.18 -16.01 10.60
CA HIS A 530 -3.44 -16.33 9.38
C HIS A 530 -4.37 -16.26 8.15
N PRO A 531 -3.93 -15.72 6.99
CA PRO A 531 -4.81 -15.51 5.82
C PRO A 531 -5.34 -16.80 5.18
N PHE A 532 -4.74 -17.95 5.47
CA PHE A 532 -5.10 -19.24 4.89
C PHE A 532 -5.75 -20.20 5.89
N VAL A 533 -6.29 -19.71 7.00
CA VAL A 533 -7.09 -20.54 7.90
C VAL A 533 -8.38 -21.00 7.23
N PRO A 534 -8.98 -22.12 7.65
CA PRO A 534 -10.32 -22.51 7.20
C PRO A 534 -11.35 -21.41 7.41
N ALA A 535 -12.28 -21.27 6.46
CA ALA A 535 -13.26 -20.18 6.46
C ALA A 535 -14.15 -20.13 7.72
N ASP A 536 -14.44 -21.29 8.34
CA ASP A 536 -15.21 -21.37 9.60
C ASP A 536 -14.43 -20.87 10.83
N GLN A 537 -13.15 -20.60 10.69
CA GLN A 537 -12.34 -19.95 11.72
C GLN A 537 -12.24 -18.42 11.53
N ALA A 538 -12.64 -17.89 10.39
CA ALA A 538 -12.57 -16.48 10.04
C ALA A 538 -13.95 -15.86 9.77
N GLU A 539 -15.01 -16.37 10.38
CA GLU A 539 -16.39 -15.92 10.13
C GLU A 539 -16.59 -14.42 10.38
N GLY A 540 -15.92 -13.86 11.39
CA GLY A 540 -15.95 -12.43 11.68
C GLY A 540 -15.32 -11.61 10.54
N TYR A 541 -14.14 -12.00 10.05
CA TYR A 541 -13.53 -11.37 8.89
C TYR A 541 -14.37 -11.50 7.64
N MET A 542 -14.89 -12.69 7.38
CA MET A 542 -15.75 -12.92 6.21
C MET A 542 -17.06 -12.12 6.25
N GLN A 543 -17.58 -11.84 7.44
CA GLN A 543 -18.70 -10.91 7.58
C GLN A 543 -18.31 -9.48 7.21
N VAL A 544 -17.24 -8.95 7.80
CA VAL A 544 -16.76 -7.58 7.51
C VAL A 544 -16.41 -7.41 6.03
N ILE A 545 -15.75 -8.38 5.42
CA ILE A 545 -15.40 -8.36 4.00
C ILE A 545 -16.67 -8.27 3.14
N ARG A 546 -17.62 -9.18 3.32
CA ARG A 546 -18.87 -9.19 2.54
C ARG A 546 -19.69 -7.92 2.72
N GLU A 547 -19.85 -7.46 3.95
CA GLU A 547 -20.62 -6.24 4.23
C GLU A 547 -19.92 -5.00 3.67
N LEU A 548 -18.61 -4.89 3.81
CA LEU A 548 -17.85 -3.77 3.23
C LEU A 548 -17.93 -3.77 1.69
N GLU A 549 -17.78 -4.93 1.04
CA GLU A 549 -17.95 -5.04 -0.42
C GLU A 549 -19.35 -4.59 -0.85
N GLN A 550 -20.39 -4.96 -0.10
CA GLN A 550 -21.77 -4.51 -0.36
C GLN A 550 -21.92 -3.00 -0.18
N TYR A 551 -21.37 -2.44 0.91
CA TYR A 551 -21.45 -0.98 1.15
C TYR A 551 -20.70 -0.18 0.07
N LEU A 552 -19.52 -0.64 -0.33
CA LEU A 552 -18.76 0.02 -1.39
C LEU A 552 -19.46 -0.13 -2.76
N ALA A 553 -20.11 -1.25 -3.03
CA ALA A 553 -20.92 -1.43 -4.24
C ALA A 553 -22.10 -0.45 -4.27
N GLU A 554 -22.82 -0.29 -3.17
CA GLU A 554 -23.91 0.68 -3.02
C GLU A 554 -23.39 2.12 -3.23
N ILE A 555 -22.30 2.49 -2.55
CA ILE A 555 -21.72 3.85 -2.62
C ILE A 555 -21.26 4.19 -4.04
N THR A 556 -20.69 3.23 -4.74
CA THR A 556 -20.15 3.45 -6.09
C THR A 556 -21.19 3.24 -7.21
N GLY A 557 -22.35 2.65 -6.88
CA GLY A 557 -23.38 2.29 -7.87
C GLY A 557 -22.99 1.10 -8.74
N PHE A 558 -22.08 0.25 -8.29
CA PHE A 558 -21.60 -0.91 -9.04
C PHE A 558 -22.20 -2.24 -8.53
N HIS A 559 -21.93 -3.30 -9.30
CA HIS A 559 -22.48 -4.64 -9.03
C HIS A 559 -21.64 -5.48 -8.07
N ALA A 560 -20.33 -5.39 -8.17
CA ALA A 560 -19.40 -6.20 -7.39
C ALA A 560 -18.12 -5.43 -7.05
N VAL A 561 -17.50 -5.82 -5.93
CA VAL A 561 -16.27 -5.24 -5.41
C VAL A 561 -15.28 -6.36 -5.08
N THR A 562 -13.99 -6.10 -5.19
CA THR A 562 -12.94 -6.94 -4.60
C THR A 562 -12.00 -6.09 -3.77
N LEU A 563 -11.65 -6.60 -2.59
CA LEU A 563 -10.72 -5.97 -1.64
C LEU A 563 -9.27 -6.46 -1.81
N GLN A 564 -8.98 -7.31 -2.79
CA GLN A 564 -7.67 -7.91 -2.96
C GLN A 564 -6.55 -6.90 -3.28
N PRO A 565 -6.76 -5.84 -4.09
CA PRO A 565 -5.69 -4.87 -4.37
C PRO A 565 -5.26 -4.13 -3.10
N ASN A 566 -3.97 -4.18 -2.78
CA ASN A 566 -3.38 -3.68 -1.53
C ASN A 566 -2.81 -2.24 -1.63
N SER A 567 -3.16 -1.50 -2.66
CA SER A 567 -2.87 -0.07 -2.84
C SER A 567 -3.74 0.54 -3.92
N GLY A 568 -3.83 1.88 -3.99
CA GLY A 568 -4.49 2.57 -5.09
C GLY A 568 -3.91 2.18 -6.45
N ALA A 569 -2.57 2.20 -6.58
CA ALA A 569 -1.87 1.78 -7.79
C ALA A 569 -2.14 0.30 -8.16
N ALA A 570 -2.25 -0.60 -7.17
CA ALA A 570 -2.66 -1.99 -7.41
C ALA A 570 -4.12 -2.07 -7.87
N GLY A 571 -5.01 -1.22 -7.35
CA GLY A 571 -6.39 -1.10 -7.81
C GLY A 571 -6.47 -0.60 -9.25
N GLU A 572 -5.69 0.42 -9.62
CA GLU A 572 -5.59 0.89 -11.01
C GLU A 572 -5.17 -0.24 -11.96
N TYR A 573 -4.09 -0.91 -11.64
CA TYR A 573 -3.59 -2.04 -12.43
C TYR A 573 -4.63 -3.15 -12.54
N THR A 574 -5.28 -3.50 -11.43
CA THR A 574 -6.30 -4.56 -11.39
C THR A 574 -7.50 -4.22 -12.26
N GLY A 575 -7.98 -2.97 -12.20
CA GLY A 575 -9.10 -2.50 -13.03
C GLY A 575 -8.78 -2.60 -14.52
N LEU A 576 -7.58 -2.21 -14.92
CA LEU A 576 -7.12 -2.32 -16.31
C LEU A 576 -6.94 -3.79 -16.75
N MET A 577 -6.46 -4.66 -15.87
CA MET A 577 -6.35 -6.09 -16.16
C MET A 577 -7.71 -6.77 -16.31
N VAL A 578 -8.71 -6.36 -15.52
CA VAL A 578 -10.10 -6.81 -15.67
C VAL A 578 -10.67 -6.37 -17.03
N ILE A 579 -10.46 -5.11 -17.44
CA ILE A 579 -10.85 -4.61 -18.77
C ILE A 579 -10.14 -5.40 -19.88
N ARG A 580 -8.83 -5.62 -19.73
CA ARG A 580 -8.04 -6.41 -20.70
C ARG A 580 -8.58 -7.83 -20.84
N GLN A 581 -8.86 -8.51 -19.73
CA GLN A 581 -9.41 -9.86 -19.74
C GLN A 581 -10.81 -9.93 -20.34
N TYR A 582 -11.65 -8.91 -20.11
CA TYR A 582 -12.94 -8.79 -20.74
C TYR A 582 -12.81 -8.76 -22.27
N HIS A 583 -11.93 -7.92 -22.81
CA HIS A 583 -11.69 -7.85 -24.26
C HIS A 583 -11.10 -9.15 -24.80
N ILE A 584 -10.14 -9.77 -24.14
CA ILE A 584 -9.58 -11.07 -24.55
C ILE A 584 -10.66 -12.14 -24.61
N ASN A 585 -11.54 -12.21 -23.60
CA ASN A 585 -12.63 -13.20 -23.54
C ASN A 585 -13.65 -13.04 -24.70
N ARG A 586 -13.74 -11.85 -25.27
CA ARG A 586 -14.59 -11.57 -26.47
C ARG A 586 -13.88 -11.79 -27.78
N GLY A 587 -12.62 -12.25 -27.78
CA GLY A 587 -11.81 -12.36 -28.99
C GLY A 587 -11.24 -11.03 -29.50
N GLU A 588 -11.30 -9.97 -28.65
CA GLU A 588 -10.87 -8.61 -28.97
C GLU A 588 -9.55 -8.24 -28.24
N GLY A 589 -8.67 -9.21 -28.03
CA GLY A 589 -7.40 -9.01 -27.33
C GLY A 589 -6.43 -8.01 -27.98
N HIS A 590 -6.72 -7.58 -29.21
CA HIS A 590 -6.00 -6.51 -29.91
C HIS A 590 -6.34 -5.11 -29.39
N ARG A 591 -7.44 -4.94 -28.63
CA ARG A 591 -7.79 -3.67 -27.99
C ARG A 591 -6.83 -3.37 -26.84
N ASN A 592 -5.90 -2.46 -27.10
CA ASN A 592 -4.81 -2.12 -26.17
C ASN A 592 -4.54 -0.61 -26.06
N VAL A 593 -5.36 0.24 -26.63
CA VAL A 593 -5.24 1.70 -26.51
C VAL A 593 -6.05 2.20 -25.34
N VAL A 594 -5.43 3.03 -24.49
CA VAL A 594 -6.07 3.72 -23.38
C VAL A 594 -5.96 5.23 -23.58
N LEU A 595 -7.11 5.91 -23.61
CA LEU A 595 -7.16 7.38 -23.61
C LEU A 595 -7.01 7.89 -22.17
N ILE A 596 -6.12 8.86 -21.97
CA ILE A 596 -5.84 9.43 -20.63
C ILE A 596 -5.75 10.96 -20.74
N PRO A 597 -6.51 11.74 -19.95
CA PRO A 597 -6.39 13.20 -19.94
C PRO A 597 -4.98 13.66 -19.55
N SER A 598 -4.53 14.78 -20.11
CA SER A 598 -3.23 15.38 -19.78
C SER A 598 -3.10 15.75 -18.29
N SER A 599 -4.22 16.04 -17.62
CA SER A 599 -4.33 16.34 -16.20
C SER A 599 -4.23 15.14 -15.28
N ALA A 600 -4.29 13.90 -15.81
CA ALA A 600 -4.31 12.68 -14.99
C ALA A 600 -3.04 12.51 -14.16
N HIS A 601 -3.20 11.96 -12.97
CA HIS A 601 -2.09 11.59 -12.10
C HIS A 601 -1.10 10.65 -12.81
N GLY A 602 0.19 10.75 -12.49
CA GLY A 602 1.24 9.95 -13.13
C GLY A 602 1.10 8.43 -12.96
N THR A 603 0.35 7.96 -11.95
CA THR A 603 0.06 6.54 -11.75
C THR A 603 -0.81 5.95 -12.86
N ASN A 604 -1.74 6.72 -13.43
CA ASN A 604 -2.64 6.22 -14.46
C ASN A 604 -1.88 5.75 -15.73
N PRO A 605 -1.03 6.59 -16.37
CA PRO A 605 -0.25 6.12 -17.52
C PRO A 605 0.77 5.04 -17.15
N ALA A 606 1.33 5.06 -15.94
CA ALA A 606 2.23 4.00 -15.48
C ALA A 606 1.51 2.65 -15.34
N SER A 607 0.31 2.63 -14.75
CA SER A 607 -0.54 1.44 -14.63
C SER A 607 -0.97 0.90 -15.99
N ALA A 608 -1.31 1.79 -16.95
CA ALA A 608 -1.66 1.42 -18.31
C ALA A 608 -0.48 0.74 -19.04
N ALA A 609 0.73 1.30 -18.93
CA ALA A 609 1.93 0.71 -19.51
C ALA A 609 2.23 -0.68 -18.91
N MET A 610 2.09 -0.84 -17.59
CA MET A 610 2.25 -2.14 -16.91
C MET A 610 1.20 -3.17 -17.35
N ALA A 611 -0.02 -2.75 -17.66
CA ALA A 611 -1.07 -3.59 -18.22
C ALA A 611 -0.88 -3.90 -19.71
N GLY A 612 0.25 -3.51 -20.31
CA GLY A 612 0.57 -3.73 -21.73
C GLY A 612 -0.29 -2.87 -22.68
N MET A 613 -0.79 -1.73 -22.21
CA MET A 613 -1.63 -0.83 -22.98
C MET A 613 -0.85 0.38 -23.48
N GLN A 614 -1.24 0.87 -24.66
CA GLN A 614 -0.68 2.07 -25.27
C GLN A 614 -1.44 3.31 -24.80
N VAL A 615 -0.73 4.25 -24.20
CA VAL A 615 -1.31 5.50 -23.72
C VAL A 615 -1.45 6.50 -24.87
N VAL A 616 -2.65 7.05 -25.03
CA VAL A 616 -2.94 8.18 -25.91
C VAL A 616 -3.50 9.32 -25.06
N VAL A 617 -2.78 10.44 -25.05
CA VAL A 617 -3.13 11.58 -24.20
C VAL A 617 -4.25 12.39 -24.84
N VAL A 618 -5.29 12.72 -24.05
CA VAL A 618 -6.38 13.63 -24.42
C VAL A 618 -6.08 15.01 -23.83
N ALA A 619 -6.20 16.06 -24.65
CA ALA A 619 -5.96 17.42 -24.22
C ALA A 619 -7.03 17.93 -23.23
N CYS A 620 -6.65 18.86 -22.37
CA CYS A 620 -7.57 19.69 -21.58
C CYS A 620 -7.69 21.08 -22.21
N ASP A 621 -8.84 21.75 -22.01
CA ASP A 621 -9.07 23.12 -22.45
C ASP A 621 -8.46 24.14 -21.46
N GLU A 622 -8.57 25.44 -21.80
CA GLU A 622 -8.04 26.53 -20.95
C GLU A 622 -8.78 26.68 -19.60
N LYS A 623 -9.96 26.09 -19.48
CA LYS A 623 -10.75 26.08 -18.23
C LYS A 623 -10.46 24.84 -17.38
N GLY A 624 -9.53 23.98 -17.80
CA GLY A 624 -9.15 22.78 -17.11
C GLY A 624 -10.09 21.58 -17.31
N ASN A 625 -11.05 21.68 -18.24
CA ASN A 625 -11.92 20.55 -18.60
C ASN A 625 -11.25 19.68 -19.67
N ILE A 626 -11.63 18.42 -19.75
CA ILE A 626 -11.23 17.54 -20.85
C ILE A 626 -11.83 18.07 -22.16
N ASN A 627 -11.00 18.21 -23.19
CA ASN A 627 -11.45 18.62 -24.50
C ASN A 627 -12.25 17.50 -25.16
N VAL A 628 -13.59 17.64 -25.21
CA VAL A 628 -14.51 16.60 -25.71
C VAL A 628 -14.32 16.34 -27.20
N ASP A 629 -13.97 17.37 -28.00
CA ASP A 629 -13.73 17.20 -29.44
C ASP A 629 -12.43 16.38 -29.68
N ASP A 630 -11.38 16.66 -28.92
CA ASP A 630 -10.14 15.87 -28.98
C ASP A 630 -10.38 14.42 -28.52
N LEU A 631 -11.17 14.23 -27.44
CA LEU A 631 -11.56 12.89 -26.97
C LEU A 631 -12.32 12.13 -28.08
N ARG A 632 -13.30 12.79 -28.73
CA ARG A 632 -14.09 12.19 -29.81
C ARG A 632 -13.21 11.81 -31.00
N ALA A 633 -12.36 12.73 -31.46
CA ALA A 633 -11.44 12.47 -32.56
C ALA A 633 -10.51 11.28 -32.28
N LYS A 634 -9.95 11.19 -31.07
CA LYS A 634 -9.05 10.10 -30.67
C LYS A 634 -9.79 8.78 -30.46
N ALA A 635 -10.98 8.80 -29.89
CA ALA A 635 -11.82 7.62 -29.77
C ALA A 635 -12.18 7.03 -31.13
N GLU A 636 -12.55 7.85 -32.10
CA GLU A 636 -12.85 7.44 -33.47
C GLU A 636 -11.58 6.93 -34.20
N GLN A 637 -10.46 7.64 -34.06
CA GLN A 637 -9.17 7.25 -34.65
C GLN A 637 -8.74 5.86 -34.19
N HIS A 638 -8.95 5.56 -32.91
CA HIS A 638 -8.53 4.30 -32.30
C HIS A 638 -9.66 3.29 -32.10
N LYS A 639 -10.83 3.50 -32.74
CA LYS A 639 -12.03 2.68 -32.55
C LYS A 639 -11.80 1.17 -32.61
N GLN A 640 -10.90 0.68 -33.46
CA GLN A 640 -10.58 -0.73 -33.56
C GLN A 640 -9.78 -1.27 -32.37
N ASN A 641 -8.94 -0.43 -31.78
CA ASN A 641 -7.99 -0.81 -30.74
C ASN A 641 -8.30 -0.18 -29.36
N LEU A 642 -9.36 0.62 -29.27
CA LEU A 642 -9.70 1.30 -28.03
C LEU A 642 -10.13 0.29 -26.97
N ALA A 643 -9.33 0.18 -25.90
CA ALA A 643 -9.62 -0.66 -24.76
C ALA A 643 -10.37 0.12 -23.65
N ALA A 644 -9.86 1.30 -23.29
CA ALA A 644 -10.41 2.06 -22.19
C ALA A 644 -10.14 3.57 -22.29
N PHE A 645 -10.90 4.32 -21.50
CA PHE A 645 -10.64 5.70 -21.12
C PHE A 645 -10.47 5.77 -19.62
N MET A 646 -9.32 6.25 -19.13
CA MET A 646 -9.07 6.47 -17.70
C MET A 646 -9.31 7.94 -17.35
N VAL A 647 -10.24 8.20 -16.46
CA VAL A 647 -10.61 9.56 -16.05
C VAL A 647 -10.69 9.67 -14.52
N THR A 648 -10.15 10.76 -13.97
CA THR A 648 -10.36 11.15 -12.57
C THR A 648 -11.57 12.07 -12.49
N TYR A 649 -12.50 11.81 -11.56
CA TYR A 649 -13.69 12.64 -11.41
C TYR A 649 -14.11 12.84 -9.94
N PRO A 650 -14.45 14.10 -9.51
CA PRO A 650 -14.18 15.35 -10.22
C PRO A 650 -12.73 15.44 -10.65
N SER A 651 -12.43 16.28 -11.66
CA SER A 651 -11.10 16.33 -12.26
C SER A 651 -10.03 16.77 -11.26
N THR A 652 -8.77 16.44 -11.54
CA THR A 652 -7.61 16.91 -10.75
C THR A 652 -7.43 18.43 -10.79
N HIS A 653 -8.23 19.15 -11.58
CA HIS A 653 -8.32 20.60 -11.54
C HIS A 653 -9.33 21.13 -10.50
N GLY A 654 -9.96 20.23 -9.72
CA GLY A 654 -10.94 20.59 -8.70
C GLY A 654 -12.32 20.99 -9.27
N VAL A 655 -12.70 20.42 -10.41
CA VAL A 655 -13.91 20.80 -11.15
C VAL A 655 -14.79 19.60 -11.48
N PHE A 656 -16.09 19.75 -11.25
CA PHE A 656 -17.12 18.83 -11.79
C PHE A 656 -17.44 19.21 -13.23
N GLU A 657 -16.96 18.43 -14.18
CA GLU A 657 -17.18 18.66 -15.59
C GLU A 657 -18.61 18.27 -16.01
N SER A 658 -19.38 19.23 -16.56
CA SER A 658 -20.79 19.03 -16.91
C SER A 658 -21.02 18.02 -18.02
N LYS A 659 -20.03 17.85 -18.93
CA LYS A 659 -20.09 16.94 -20.08
C LYS A 659 -19.61 15.52 -19.80
N ILE A 660 -19.41 15.14 -18.54
CA ILE A 660 -18.82 13.83 -18.21
C ILE A 660 -19.61 12.65 -18.81
N ARG A 661 -20.95 12.68 -18.80
CA ARG A 661 -21.76 11.61 -19.40
C ARG A 661 -21.56 11.51 -20.91
N GLU A 662 -21.48 12.64 -21.63
CA GLU A 662 -21.17 12.67 -23.07
C GLU A 662 -19.81 11.99 -23.35
N MET A 663 -18.80 12.24 -22.49
CA MET A 663 -17.49 11.60 -22.62
C MET A 663 -17.58 10.08 -22.47
N MET A 664 -18.36 9.57 -21.51
CA MET A 664 -18.59 8.12 -21.35
C MET A 664 -19.24 7.54 -22.60
N ASP A 665 -20.30 8.18 -23.12
CA ASP A 665 -21.01 7.73 -24.30
C ASP A 665 -20.12 7.66 -25.54
N ILE A 666 -19.24 8.66 -25.75
CA ILE A 666 -18.24 8.66 -26.84
C ILE A 666 -17.36 7.41 -26.76
N VAL A 667 -16.86 7.07 -25.59
CA VAL A 667 -15.96 5.91 -25.40
C VAL A 667 -16.69 4.60 -25.66
N HIS A 668 -17.88 4.42 -25.08
CA HIS A 668 -18.69 3.22 -25.27
C HIS A 668 -19.10 3.02 -26.74
N GLN A 669 -19.50 4.06 -27.45
CA GLN A 669 -19.85 4.00 -28.89
C GLN A 669 -18.67 3.57 -29.76
N ASN A 670 -17.44 3.78 -29.32
CA ASN A 670 -16.22 3.35 -29.97
C ASN A 670 -15.65 2.02 -29.45
N GLY A 671 -16.41 1.28 -28.59
CA GLY A 671 -16.10 -0.07 -28.12
C GLY A 671 -15.13 -0.13 -26.96
N GLY A 672 -14.74 1.01 -26.41
CA GLY A 672 -13.93 1.10 -25.18
C GLY A 672 -14.79 1.03 -23.92
N LEU A 673 -14.14 0.76 -22.78
CA LEU A 673 -14.73 0.81 -21.45
C LEU A 673 -14.22 2.03 -20.67
N VAL A 674 -14.95 2.43 -19.65
CA VAL A 674 -14.57 3.57 -18.84
C VAL A 674 -14.04 3.13 -17.47
N TYR A 675 -12.79 3.49 -17.22
CA TYR A 675 -12.16 3.38 -15.91
C TYR A 675 -12.20 4.74 -15.22
N MET A 676 -12.86 4.82 -14.06
CA MET A 676 -12.87 6.03 -13.23
C MET A 676 -11.87 5.89 -12.08
N ASP A 677 -10.95 6.82 -11.99
CA ASP A 677 -10.07 6.97 -10.83
C ASP A 677 -10.86 7.52 -9.65
N GLY A 678 -10.98 6.71 -8.59
CA GLY A 678 -11.76 7.03 -7.39
C GLY A 678 -10.97 7.80 -6.33
N ALA A 679 -9.82 8.36 -6.65
CA ALA A 679 -9.04 9.16 -5.70
C ALA A 679 -9.87 10.34 -5.13
N ASN A 680 -10.76 10.91 -5.91
CA ASN A 680 -11.60 12.06 -5.57
C ASN A 680 -13.02 11.69 -5.09
N MET A 681 -13.23 10.45 -4.63
CA MET A 681 -14.54 10.02 -4.08
C MET A 681 -15.03 10.86 -2.90
N ASN A 682 -14.15 11.57 -2.21
CA ASN A 682 -14.52 12.45 -1.10
C ASN A 682 -15.47 13.59 -1.51
N ALA A 683 -15.54 13.89 -2.80
CA ALA A 683 -16.49 14.84 -3.37
C ALA A 683 -17.78 14.19 -3.94
N GLN A 684 -17.89 12.87 -3.92
CA GLN A 684 -18.97 12.15 -4.61
C GLN A 684 -19.95 11.44 -3.66
N VAL A 685 -19.48 10.87 -2.56
CA VAL A 685 -20.25 9.94 -1.70
C VAL A 685 -21.59 10.54 -1.30
N GLY A 686 -22.67 9.84 -1.63
CA GLY A 686 -24.04 10.26 -1.33
C GLY A 686 -24.63 11.37 -2.20
N LEU A 687 -23.83 11.99 -3.08
CA LEU A 687 -24.26 13.06 -4.00
C LEU A 687 -24.28 12.62 -5.46
N THR A 688 -23.31 11.83 -5.85
CA THR A 688 -23.19 11.16 -7.17
C THR A 688 -22.46 9.84 -6.99
N SER A 689 -22.29 9.06 -8.06
CA SER A 689 -21.47 7.83 -8.02
C SER A 689 -20.88 7.50 -9.38
N PRO A 690 -19.74 6.79 -9.45
CA PRO A 690 -19.14 6.34 -10.70
C PRO A 690 -20.10 5.56 -11.60
N GLY A 691 -20.90 4.65 -11.03
CA GLY A 691 -21.90 3.86 -11.78
C GLY A 691 -23.02 4.74 -12.35
N GLU A 692 -23.54 5.72 -11.59
CA GLU A 692 -24.54 6.67 -12.09
C GLU A 692 -23.98 7.57 -13.19
N ILE A 693 -22.72 7.93 -13.14
CA ILE A 693 -22.04 8.73 -14.17
C ILE A 693 -21.86 7.93 -15.47
N GLY A 694 -21.71 6.61 -15.38
CA GLY A 694 -21.57 5.72 -16.54
C GLY A 694 -20.20 5.05 -16.66
N ALA A 695 -19.41 4.98 -15.58
CA ALA A 695 -18.17 4.22 -15.56
C ALA A 695 -18.44 2.71 -15.50
N ASP A 696 -17.49 1.89 -15.98
CA ASP A 696 -17.54 0.43 -15.96
C ASP A 696 -16.74 -0.16 -14.78
N VAL A 697 -15.67 0.50 -14.40
CA VAL A 697 -14.84 0.13 -13.24
C VAL A 697 -14.32 1.39 -12.54
N CYS A 698 -14.23 1.31 -11.22
CA CYS A 698 -13.61 2.36 -10.41
C CYS A 698 -12.70 1.70 -9.36
N HIS A 699 -11.48 2.21 -9.19
CA HIS A 699 -10.73 1.89 -7.97
C HIS A 699 -11.07 2.90 -6.86
N LEU A 700 -10.97 2.45 -5.63
CA LEU A 700 -11.18 3.28 -4.46
C LEU A 700 -9.87 3.38 -3.65
N ASN A 701 -9.62 4.53 -3.08
CA ASN A 701 -8.57 4.72 -2.09
C ASN A 701 -9.21 4.80 -0.70
N LEU A 702 -9.30 3.66 0.02
CA LEU A 702 -9.92 3.65 1.34
C LEU A 702 -9.12 4.50 2.35
N HIS A 703 -7.83 4.69 2.09
CA HIS A 703 -6.94 5.58 2.84
C HIS A 703 -7.10 7.09 2.53
N LYS A 704 -8.10 7.45 1.72
CA LYS A 704 -8.52 8.83 1.45
C LYS A 704 -9.95 9.04 1.98
N THR A 705 -10.94 8.71 1.19
CA THR A 705 -12.36 8.97 1.47
C THR A 705 -12.88 8.21 2.69
N PHE A 706 -12.42 6.98 2.94
CA PHE A 706 -12.96 6.09 3.97
C PHE A 706 -12.03 5.94 5.19
N ALA A 707 -11.28 6.98 5.48
CA ALA A 707 -10.57 7.25 6.74
C ALA A 707 -9.50 6.24 7.17
N ILE A 708 -9.04 5.32 6.33
CA ILE A 708 -7.81 4.58 6.64
C ILE A 708 -6.67 5.59 6.67
N PRO A 709 -5.84 5.66 7.73
CA PRO A 709 -4.74 6.61 7.79
C PRO A 709 -3.69 6.31 6.72
N HIS A 710 -2.95 7.34 6.29
CA HIS A 710 -1.88 7.18 5.29
C HIS A 710 -0.62 6.48 5.82
N GLY A 711 -0.63 6.02 7.09
CA GLY A 711 0.40 5.15 7.68
C GLY A 711 1.82 5.69 7.56
N GLY A 712 2.00 6.99 7.71
CA GLY A 712 3.31 7.63 7.57
C GLY A 712 3.83 7.69 6.12
N GLY A 713 2.97 7.46 5.12
CA GLY A 713 3.34 7.49 3.71
C GLY A 713 2.69 6.39 2.86
N GLY A 714 1.58 5.90 3.28
CA GLY A 714 0.81 4.77 2.80
C GLY A 714 0.68 3.78 3.92
N PRO A 715 -0.34 3.05 4.17
CA PRO A 715 -0.67 1.82 3.49
C PRO A 715 -1.77 2.05 2.49
N GLY A 716 -1.88 1.09 1.60
CA GLY A 716 -2.96 1.11 0.68
C GLY A 716 -3.94 -0.02 0.89
N VAL A 717 -5.21 0.29 0.75
CA VAL A 717 -6.22 -0.64 0.25
C VAL A 717 -6.86 0.06 -0.93
N GLY A 718 -6.80 -0.57 -2.09
CA GLY A 718 -7.31 -0.01 -3.35
C GLY A 718 -8.34 -0.95 -3.98
N PRO A 719 -9.52 -1.16 -3.37
CA PRO A 719 -10.55 -2.00 -3.94
C PRO A 719 -10.94 -1.53 -5.33
N ILE A 720 -11.34 -2.45 -6.18
CA ILE A 720 -12.05 -2.10 -7.40
C ILE A 720 -13.53 -2.48 -7.29
N ALA A 721 -14.37 -1.58 -7.74
CA ALA A 721 -15.80 -1.78 -7.92
C ALA A 721 -16.10 -1.84 -9.43
N VAL A 722 -16.92 -2.79 -9.87
CA VAL A 722 -17.12 -3.08 -11.28
C VAL A 722 -18.59 -3.26 -11.63
N ALA A 723 -18.94 -2.88 -12.86
CA ALA A 723 -20.22 -3.15 -13.48
C ALA A 723 -20.45 -4.68 -13.66
N LYS A 724 -21.70 -5.09 -13.80
CA LYS A 724 -22.10 -6.51 -13.83
C LYS A 724 -21.33 -7.33 -14.89
N HIS A 725 -21.07 -6.78 -16.05
CA HIS A 725 -20.38 -7.50 -17.13
C HIS A 725 -18.88 -7.73 -16.85
N LEU A 726 -18.29 -7.01 -15.91
CA LEU A 726 -16.90 -7.16 -15.50
C LEU A 726 -16.72 -8.04 -14.24
N ALA A 727 -17.77 -8.28 -13.48
CA ALA A 727 -17.72 -9.08 -12.25
C ALA A 727 -17.13 -10.50 -12.44
N PRO A 728 -17.37 -11.22 -13.56
CA PRO A 728 -16.76 -12.52 -13.80
C PRO A 728 -15.23 -12.54 -13.86
N PHE A 729 -14.59 -11.39 -14.08
CA PHE A 729 -13.15 -11.25 -14.28
C PHE A 729 -12.39 -10.78 -13.05
N LEU A 730 -13.06 -10.54 -11.91
CA LEU A 730 -12.43 -10.15 -10.65
C LEU A 730 -11.38 -11.18 -10.23
N PRO A 731 -10.24 -10.75 -9.62
CA PRO A 731 -9.08 -11.60 -9.37
C PRO A 731 -9.36 -12.79 -8.47
N SER A 732 -8.83 -13.93 -8.85
CA SER A 732 -8.78 -15.17 -8.05
C SER A 732 -7.61 -15.17 -7.08
N HIS A 733 -7.47 -16.26 -6.30
CA HIS A 733 -6.30 -16.51 -5.46
C HIS A 733 -5.99 -18.00 -5.46
N PRO A 734 -4.70 -18.43 -5.55
CA PRO A 734 -4.34 -19.84 -5.74
C PRO A 734 -4.54 -20.70 -4.50
N VAL A 735 -4.65 -20.11 -3.29
CA VAL A 735 -4.80 -20.85 -2.02
C VAL A 735 -6.22 -20.77 -1.49
N VAL A 736 -6.89 -19.61 -1.62
CA VAL A 736 -8.24 -19.38 -1.13
C VAL A 736 -9.13 -18.98 -2.30
N LYS A 737 -10.27 -19.65 -2.43
CA LYS A 737 -11.21 -19.37 -3.53
C LYS A 737 -11.78 -17.94 -3.41
N THR A 738 -11.38 -17.07 -4.31
CA THR A 738 -11.92 -15.71 -4.50
C THR A 738 -12.22 -15.49 -5.99
N GLY A 739 -12.77 -14.32 -6.33
CA GLY A 739 -12.93 -13.86 -7.70
C GLY A 739 -14.12 -14.45 -8.44
N GLY A 740 -14.21 -14.10 -9.72
CA GLY A 740 -15.26 -14.51 -10.63
C GLY A 740 -14.95 -15.81 -11.40
N GLU A 741 -15.90 -16.29 -12.22
CA GLU A 741 -15.77 -17.54 -12.98
C GLU A 741 -14.69 -17.49 -14.07
N LYS A 742 -14.36 -16.30 -14.57
CA LYS A 742 -13.35 -16.03 -15.61
C LYS A 742 -12.24 -15.14 -15.08
N ALA A 743 -11.95 -15.30 -13.81
CA ALA A 743 -11.04 -14.45 -13.04
C ALA A 743 -9.66 -14.31 -13.69
N ILE A 744 -9.08 -13.12 -13.54
CA ILE A 744 -7.64 -12.96 -13.66
C ILE A 744 -6.95 -13.63 -12.46
N THR A 745 -5.66 -13.96 -12.61
CA THR A 745 -4.85 -14.49 -11.51
C THR A 745 -4.65 -13.44 -10.40
N ALA A 746 -4.10 -13.85 -9.26
CA ALA A 746 -3.94 -12.98 -8.08
C ALA A 746 -3.15 -11.70 -8.37
N VAL A 747 -3.52 -10.61 -7.71
CA VAL A 747 -2.87 -9.29 -7.82
C VAL A 747 -2.11 -8.89 -6.55
N ALA A 748 -2.30 -9.64 -5.47
CA ALA A 748 -1.61 -9.48 -4.19
C ALA A 748 -1.32 -10.85 -3.56
N ALA A 749 -0.40 -10.89 -2.59
CA ALA A 749 -0.02 -12.11 -1.88
C ALA A 749 -1.14 -12.71 -1.03
N ALA A 750 -2.00 -11.87 -0.45
CA ALA A 750 -3.12 -12.29 0.39
C ALA A 750 -4.45 -12.22 -0.36
N PRO A 751 -5.43 -13.10 -0.03
CA PRO A 751 -6.71 -13.16 -0.73
C PRO A 751 -7.52 -11.87 -0.70
N TRP A 752 -7.39 -11.10 0.37
CA TRP A 752 -8.06 -9.80 0.58
C TRP A 752 -7.06 -8.67 0.86
N GLY A 753 -5.83 -8.80 0.34
CA GLY A 753 -4.79 -7.79 0.42
C GLY A 753 -4.50 -7.35 1.86
N SER A 754 -4.70 -6.09 2.18
CA SER A 754 -4.45 -5.50 3.51
C SER A 754 -5.67 -5.67 4.42
N ALA A 755 -6.06 -6.90 4.72
CA ALA A 755 -7.34 -7.24 5.35
C ALA A 755 -7.57 -6.64 6.75
N SER A 756 -6.53 -6.47 7.57
CA SER A 756 -6.74 -5.94 8.93
C SER A 756 -7.26 -4.49 8.92
N ILE A 757 -6.79 -3.67 8.01
CA ILE A 757 -7.15 -2.23 7.99
C ILE A 757 -8.49 -1.92 7.31
N ILE A 758 -9.11 -2.89 6.62
CA ILE A 758 -10.47 -2.66 6.08
C ILE A 758 -11.50 -2.44 7.19
N VAL A 759 -11.23 -2.94 8.40
CA VAL A 759 -12.03 -2.70 9.61
C VAL A 759 -12.22 -1.20 9.87
N ILE A 760 -11.23 -0.37 9.54
CA ILE A 760 -11.29 1.10 9.71
C ILE A 760 -12.39 1.69 8.82
N SER A 761 -12.40 1.33 7.53
CA SER A 761 -13.43 1.82 6.60
C SER A 761 -14.81 1.25 6.92
N TYR A 762 -14.88 0.01 7.35
CA TYR A 762 -16.11 -0.61 7.83
C TYR A 762 -16.68 0.17 9.03
N ALA A 763 -15.82 0.51 9.99
CA ALA A 763 -16.17 1.33 11.15
C ALA A 763 -16.68 2.72 10.74
N TYR A 764 -15.95 3.38 9.86
CA TYR A 764 -16.28 4.71 9.36
C TYR A 764 -17.65 4.76 8.71
N ILE A 765 -17.96 3.77 7.84
CA ILE A 765 -19.25 3.66 7.18
C ILE A 765 -20.38 3.39 8.20
N LEU A 766 -20.18 2.48 9.14
CA LEU A 766 -21.19 2.14 10.14
C LEU A 766 -21.48 3.26 11.13
N MET A 767 -20.44 4.01 11.55
CA MET A 767 -20.65 5.10 12.49
C MET A 767 -21.30 6.33 11.86
N LEU A 768 -21.06 6.58 10.58
CA LEU A 768 -21.67 7.71 9.86
C LEU A 768 -23.02 7.36 9.24
N GLY A 769 -23.20 6.14 8.74
CA GLY A 769 -24.38 5.75 7.98
C GLY A 769 -24.53 6.56 6.68
N ALA A 770 -25.63 6.37 5.98
CA ALA A 770 -25.90 7.04 4.71
C ALA A 770 -25.92 8.57 4.83
N GLU A 771 -26.61 9.09 5.84
CA GLU A 771 -26.76 10.53 6.07
C GLU A 771 -25.41 11.16 6.45
N GLY A 772 -24.67 10.57 7.39
CA GLY A 772 -23.39 11.09 7.86
C GLY A 772 -22.33 11.12 6.78
N LEU A 773 -22.24 10.08 5.93
CA LEU A 773 -21.34 10.05 4.78
C LEU A 773 -21.68 11.16 3.77
N THR A 774 -22.98 11.38 3.49
CA THR A 774 -23.42 12.45 2.61
C THR A 774 -23.08 13.82 3.20
N GLN A 775 -23.26 14.01 4.51
CA GLN A 775 -22.89 15.22 5.22
C GLN A 775 -21.38 15.49 5.16
N ALA A 776 -20.56 14.45 5.35
CA ALA A 776 -19.11 14.55 5.24
C ALA A 776 -18.68 15.09 3.84
N THR A 777 -19.27 14.54 2.77
CA THR A 777 -19.01 15.03 1.40
C THR A 777 -19.45 16.49 1.22
N LYS A 778 -20.63 16.87 1.75
CA LYS A 778 -21.11 18.26 1.71
C LYS A 778 -20.16 19.21 2.44
N MET A 779 -19.63 18.79 3.60
CA MET A 779 -18.68 19.60 4.37
C MET A 779 -17.34 19.74 3.67
N ALA A 780 -16.83 18.70 3.01
CA ALA A 780 -15.60 18.80 2.21
C ALA A 780 -15.74 19.86 1.10
N ILE A 781 -16.87 19.86 0.40
CA ILE A 781 -17.16 20.88 -0.64
C ILE A 781 -17.36 22.28 -0.02
N LEU A 782 -18.02 22.39 1.12
CA LEU A 782 -18.18 23.64 1.86
C LEU A 782 -16.83 24.23 2.25
N ASN A 783 -15.96 23.43 2.89
CA ASN A 783 -14.65 23.85 3.36
C ASN A 783 -13.77 24.36 2.20
N ALA A 784 -13.74 23.66 1.08
CA ALA A 784 -12.99 24.09 -0.11
C ALA A 784 -13.53 25.42 -0.67
N ASN A 785 -14.85 25.56 -0.79
CA ASN A 785 -15.46 26.82 -1.28
C ASN A 785 -15.32 27.99 -0.29
N TYR A 786 -15.26 27.71 1.01
CA TYR A 786 -14.96 28.71 2.02
C TYR A 786 -13.53 29.24 1.87
N LEU A 787 -12.53 28.36 1.77
CA LEU A 787 -11.15 28.75 1.49
C LEU A 787 -11.06 29.55 0.18
N ALA A 788 -11.70 29.07 -0.87
CA ALA A 788 -11.72 29.75 -2.17
C ALA A 788 -12.31 31.17 -2.07
N ALA A 789 -13.42 31.35 -1.37
CA ALA A 789 -14.07 32.64 -1.18
C ALA A 789 -13.20 33.63 -0.39
N ARG A 790 -12.45 33.16 0.62
CA ARG A 790 -11.57 33.95 1.46
C ARG A 790 -10.23 34.30 0.79
N LEU A 791 -9.72 33.43 -0.09
CA LEU A 791 -8.41 33.60 -0.71
C LEU A 791 -8.44 34.24 -2.10
N LYS A 792 -9.58 34.29 -2.79
CA LYS A 792 -9.71 34.79 -4.19
C LYS A 792 -9.17 36.20 -4.44
N ASP A 793 -9.22 37.08 -3.44
CA ASP A 793 -8.75 38.47 -3.55
C ASP A 793 -7.23 38.60 -3.33
N HIS A 794 -6.58 37.53 -2.85
CA HIS A 794 -5.14 37.44 -2.58
C HIS A 794 -4.42 36.54 -3.57
N TYR A 795 -5.05 35.45 -3.99
CA TYR A 795 -4.52 34.45 -4.91
C TYR A 795 -5.55 34.14 -5.99
N LYS A 796 -5.13 34.10 -7.24
CA LYS A 796 -6.00 33.69 -8.33
C LYS A 796 -6.29 32.20 -8.24
N ILE A 797 -7.57 31.82 -8.20
CA ILE A 797 -8.02 30.44 -8.34
C ILE A 797 -8.03 30.12 -9.82
N LEU A 798 -7.24 29.11 -10.25
CA LEU A 798 -7.04 28.81 -11.66
C LEU A 798 -8.28 28.26 -12.35
N TYR A 799 -8.99 27.35 -11.68
CA TYR A 799 -10.11 26.65 -12.27
C TYR A 799 -11.33 26.65 -11.34
N THR A 800 -12.48 26.86 -11.93
CA THR A 800 -13.79 26.76 -11.26
C THR A 800 -14.79 26.13 -12.22
N GLY A 801 -15.86 25.56 -11.67
CA GLY A 801 -17.01 25.14 -12.47
C GLY A 801 -17.72 26.35 -13.13
N GLU A 802 -18.74 26.09 -13.95
CA GLU A 802 -19.50 27.08 -14.69
C GLU A 802 -20.15 28.16 -13.79
N THR A 803 -20.43 27.84 -12.56
CA THR A 803 -21.03 28.71 -11.54
C THR A 803 -20.00 29.45 -10.69
N GLY A 804 -18.69 29.29 -10.96
CA GLY A 804 -17.61 29.87 -10.17
C GLY A 804 -17.29 29.10 -8.86
N ARG A 805 -17.78 27.87 -8.70
CA ARG A 805 -17.52 27.02 -7.54
C ARG A 805 -16.40 26.02 -7.82
N VAL A 806 -15.69 25.62 -6.75
CA VAL A 806 -14.73 24.52 -6.77
C VAL A 806 -15.38 23.26 -6.20
N ALA A 807 -14.82 22.10 -6.48
CA ALA A 807 -15.25 20.83 -5.87
C ALA A 807 -14.80 20.76 -4.40
N HIS A 808 -14.07 19.74 -4.00
CA HIS A 808 -13.50 19.56 -2.65
C HIS A 808 -12.04 20.06 -2.54
N GLU A 809 -11.48 20.54 -3.62
CA GLU A 809 -10.10 21.03 -3.75
C GLU A 809 -10.02 22.20 -4.74
N MET A 810 -8.92 22.94 -4.71
CA MET A 810 -8.71 24.09 -5.60
C MET A 810 -7.22 24.26 -5.94
N ILE A 811 -6.95 24.96 -7.05
CA ILE A 811 -5.59 25.29 -7.50
C ILE A 811 -5.37 26.81 -7.42
N LEU A 812 -4.36 27.22 -6.65
CA LEU A 812 -3.91 28.60 -6.52
C LEU A 812 -2.76 28.85 -7.51
N ASP A 813 -2.89 29.93 -8.29
CA ASP A 813 -1.93 30.34 -9.33
C ASP A 813 -0.73 31.06 -8.72
N CYS A 814 0.48 30.51 -8.94
CA CYS A 814 1.75 31.08 -8.52
C CYS A 814 2.69 31.41 -9.72
N HIS A 815 2.24 31.30 -10.98
CA HIS A 815 3.08 31.50 -12.16
C HIS A 815 3.86 32.81 -12.19
N HIS A 816 3.27 33.87 -11.65
CA HIS A 816 3.87 35.19 -11.67
C HIS A 816 4.89 35.42 -10.52
N PHE A 817 4.99 34.52 -9.53
CA PHE A 817 5.76 34.73 -8.30
C PHE A 817 7.26 34.92 -8.59
N LYS A 818 7.83 34.11 -9.46
CA LYS A 818 9.24 34.23 -9.82
C LYS A 818 9.57 35.58 -10.45
N MET A 819 8.74 36.07 -11.38
CA MET A 819 8.95 37.35 -12.03
C MET A 819 8.64 38.55 -11.12
N ALA A 820 7.55 38.47 -10.37
CA ALA A 820 7.08 39.59 -9.53
C ALA A 820 7.91 39.73 -8.23
N TYR A 821 8.27 38.63 -7.61
CA TYR A 821 8.84 38.62 -6.25
C TYR A 821 10.25 38.00 -6.19
N GLY A 822 10.71 37.29 -7.22
CA GLY A 822 11.95 36.52 -7.19
C GLY A 822 11.86 35.19 -6.44
N VAL A 823 10.65 34.75 -6.04
CA VAL A 823 10.34 33.62 -5.18
C VAL A 823 9.67 32.51 -5.98
N ASP A 824 10.08 31.26 -5.79
CA ASP A 824 9.45 30.08 -6.39
C ASP A 824 8.27 29.59 -5.53
N THR A 825 7.35 28.84 -6.13
CA THR A 825 6.23 28.21 -5.42
C THR A 825 6.69 27.28 -4.30
N SER A 826 7.83 26.62 -4.48
CA SER A 826 8.44 25.77 -3.45
C SER A 826 8.96 26.56 -2.24
N ASP A 827 9.39 27.81 -2.43
CA ASP A 827 9.80 28.70 -1.32
C ASP A 827 8.60 29.08 -0.45
N VAL A 828 7.47 29.38 -1.10
CA VAL A 828 6.18 29.59 -0.39
C VAL A 828 5.80 28.36 0.41
N GLY A 829 5.91 27.16 -0.18
CA GLY A 829 5.67 25.90 0.53
C GLY A 829 6.56 25.73 1.76
N ARG A 830 7.85 26.07 1.67
CA ARG A 830 8.76 26.05 2.81
C ARG A 830 8.40 27.10 3.87
N ARG A 831 7.95 28.28 3.46
CA ARG A 831 7.51 29.32 4.40
C ARG A 831 6.27 28.87 5.20
N MET A 832 5.37 28.08 4.61
CA MET A 832 4.22 27.52 5.33
C MET A 832 4.66 26.60 6.50
N MET A 833 5.81 25.94 6.38
CA MET A 833 6.36 25.10 7.46
C MET A 833 6.73 25.90 8.70
N ASP A 834 7.18 27.15 8.55
CA ASP A 834 7.43 28.05 9.68
C ASP A 834 6.15 28.39 10.47
N TYR A 835 5.00 28.34 9.81
CA TYR A 835 3.68 28.48 10.43
C TYR A 835 3.13 27.17 10.99
N GLY A 836 3.89 26.08 10.91
CA GLY A 836 3.51 24.76 11.43
C GLY A 836 2.60 23.97 10.49
N TYR A 837 2.64 24.25 9.18
CA TYR A 837 1.87 23.50 8.17
C TYR A 837 2.75 22.65 7.27
N HIS A 838 2.24 21.48 6.93
CA HIS A 838 2.70 20.77 5.75
C HIS A 838 2.18 21.51 4.51
N ALA A 839 3.06 21.83 3.56
CA ALA A 839 2.63 22.52 2.36
C ALA A 839 1.63 21.68 1.54
N PRO A 840 0.71 22.30 0.80
CA PRO A 840 -0.13 21.64 -0.19
C PRO A 840 0.70 20.98 -1.29
N THR A 841 0.05 20.29 -2.23
CA THR A 841 0.72 19.76 -3.41
C THR A 841 1.25 20.90 -4.28
N VAL A 842 2.55 20.89 -4.54
CA VAL A 842 3.27 21.94 -5.27
C VAL A 842 3.43 21.54 -6.73
N SER A 843 3.14 22.47 -7.65
CA SER A 843 3.36 22.31 -9.11
C SER A 843 2.72 21.08 -9.73
N PHE A 844 1.54 20.68 -9.25
CA PHE A 844 0.73 19.61 -9.81
C PHE A 844 -0.78 19.94 -9.68
N PRO A 845 -1.61 19.64 -10.66
CA PRO A 845 -1.29 19.17 -12.03
C PRO A 845 -0.74 20.28 -12.93
N VAL A 846 -0.76 21.52 -12.44
CA VAL A 846 -0.29 22.71 -13.13
C VAL A 846 1.05 23.15 -12.56
N HIS A 847 2.01 23.45 -13.43
CA HIS A 847 3.30 23.98 -13.03
C HIS A 847 3.14 25.33 -12.28
N GLU A 848 4.00 25.62 -11.30
CA GLU A 848 3.94 26.87 -10.51
C GLU A 848 2.56 27.13 -9.89
N SER A 849 2.03 26.15 -9.19
CA SER A 849 0.74 26.25 -8.50
C SER A 849 0.77 25.54 -7.15
N LEU A 850 -0.21 25.87 -6.30
CA LEU A 850 -0.49 25.16 -5.05
C LEU A 850 -1.87 24.52 -5.14
N MET A 851 -1.96 23.22 -4.99
CA MET A 851 -3.21 22.50 -4.99
C MET A 851 -3.63 22.17 -3.56
N VAL A 852 -4.75 22.74 -3.11
CA VAL A 852 -5.22 22.74 -1.73
C VAL A 852 -6.51 21.93 -1.60
N GLU A 853 -6.50 20.92 -0.73
CA GLU A 853 -7.67 20.10 -0.37
C GLU A 853 -7.87 20.14 1.16
N PRO A 854 -8.82 20.91 1.69
CA PRO A 854 -9.26 20.77 3.06
C PRO A 854 -10.28 19.64 3.14
N THR A 855 -10.19 18.82 4.19
CA THR A 855 -11.16 17.73 4.39
C THR A 855 -12.35 18.21 5.24
N GLU A 856 -13.41 17.39 5.30
CA GLU A 856 -14.58 17.64 6.14
C GLU A 856 -14.26 17.64 7.64
N SER A 857 -13.16 16.99 8.04
CA SER A 857 -12.78 16.90 9.45
C SER A 857 -12.13 18.16 10.02
N GLU A 858 -11.78 19.13 9.17
CA GLU A 858 -11.11 20.37 9.60
C GLU A 858 -12.10 21.38 10.18
N SER A 859 -11.77 21.89 11.37
CA SER A 859 -12.58 22.94 12.02
C SER A 859 -12.48 24.28 11.28
N LYS A 860 -13.50 25.11 11.39
CA LYS A 860 -13.46 26.48 10.85
C LYS A 860 -12.26 27.27 11.42
N GLN A 861 -11.90 27.06 12.69
CA GLN A 861 -10.73 27.70 13.31
C GLN A 861 -9.44 27.32 12.59
N GLU A 862 -9.26 26.06 12.23
CA GLU A 862 -8.07 25.60 11.49
C GLU A 862 -8.06 26.11 10.05
N LEU A 863 -9.23 26.17 9.40
CA LEU A 863 -9.37 26.79 8.08
C LEU A 863 -9.02 28.28 8.12
N ASP A 864 -9.51 29.02 9.13
CA ASP A 864 -9.19 30.44 9.30
C ASP A 864 -7.69 30.64 9.58
N ARG A 865 -7.06 29.80 10.40
CA ARG A 865 -5.60 29.84 10.66
C ARG A 865 -4.81 29.62 9.36
N PHE A 866 -5.24 28.69 8.51
CA PHE A 866 -4.63 28.46 7.20
C PHE A 866 -4.79 29.69 6.29
N ILE A 867 -5.97 30.30 6.26
CA ILE A 867 -6.26 31.51 5.48
C ILE A 867 -5.36 32.66 5.93
N ASP A 868 -5.29 32.90 7.24
CA ASP A 868 -4.49 33.99 7.83
C ASP A 868 -3.01 33.82 7.50
N MET A 869 -2.48 32.60 7.59
CA MET A 869 -1.13 32.27 7.15
C MET A 869 -0.92 32.61 5.66
N MET A 870 -1.83 32.17 4.78
CA MET A 870 -1.71 32.46 3.35
C MET A 870 -1.75 33.96 3.06
N ILE A 871 -2.59 34.71 3.75
CA ILE A 871 -2.66 36.19 3.62
C ILE A 871 -1.37 36.83 4.14
N ALA A 872 -0.82 36.35 5.25
CA ALA A 872 0.45 36.84 5.79
C ALA A 872 1.60 36.63 4.81
N ILE A 873 1.73 35.41 4.24
CA ILE A 873 2.73 35.12 3.21
C ILE A 873 2.54 36.03 1.97
N LYS A 874 1.30 36.31 1.59
CA LYS A 874 1.02 37.27 0.50
C LYS A 874 1.50 38.66 0.84
N GLY A 875 1.36 39.11 2.09
CA GLY A 875 1.92 40.37 2.59
C GLY A 875 3.45 40.42 2.50
N GLU A 876 4.12 39.32 2.90
CA GLU A 876 5.58 39.21 2.78
C GLU A 876 6.04 39.27 1.31
N LEU A 877 5.31 38.64 0.38
CA LEU A 877 5.57 38.76 -1.06
C LEU A 877 5.43 40.20 -1.57
N GLU A 878 4.40 40.92 -1.14
CA GLU A 878 4.21 42.32 -1.52
C GLU A 878 5.28 43.24 -0.92
N ASP A 879 5.80 42.96 0.27
CA ASP A 879 6.92 43.70 0.86
C ASP A 879 8.22 43.52 0.04
N ILE A 880 8.47 42.35 -0.51
CA ILE A 880 9.58 42.13 -1.46
C ILE A 880 9.38 42.98 -2.73
N LYS A 881 8.18 42.95 -3.30
CA LYS A 881 7.84 43.68 -4.52
C LYS A 881 8.01 45.19 -4.35
N ASN A 882 7.61 45.68 -3.18
CA ASN A 882 7.66 47.11 -2.85
C ASN A 882 9.05 47.58 -2.35
N GLY A 883 10.05 46.67 -2.32
CA GLY A 883 11.41 47.02 -1.89
C GLY A 883 11.58 47.20 -0.39
N LYS A 884 10.60 46.77 0.43
CA LYS A 884 10.72 46.76 1.89
C LYS A 884 11.52 45.58 2.42
N ALA A 885 11.58 44.46 1.67
CA ALA A 885 12.39 43.31 1.94
C ALA A 885 13.31 43.03 0.75
N ASP A 886 14.53 42.49 1.00
CA ASP A 886 15.49 42.14 -0.03
C ASP A 886 14.98 40.96 -0.86
N LYS A 887 15.28 40.94 -2.17
CA LYS A 887 14.83 39.89 -3.07
C LYS A 887 15.52 38.55 -2.84
N ALA A 888 16.77 38.54 -2.38
CA ALA A 888 17.58 37.35 -2.18
C ALA A 888 17.66 36.93 -0.71
N ASP A 889 17.51 37.89 0.20
CA ASP A 889 17.59 37.70 1.65
C ASP A 889 16.31 38.15 2.33
N ASN A 890 15.34 37.27 2.46
CA ASN A 890 14.02 37.54 3.03
C ASN A 890 13.44 36.28 3.71
N LEU A 891 12.37 36.46 4.46
CA LEU A 891 11.71 35.41 5.23
C LEU A 891 11.29 34.21 4.37
N ILE A 892 10.86 34.43 3.12
CA ILE A 892 10.40 33.35 2.25
C ILE A 892 11.58 32.61 1.64
N ALA A 893 12.60 33.34 1.13
CA ALA A 893 13.79 32.73 0.52
C ALA A 893 14.63 31.93 1.54
N ASN A 894 14.58 32.34 2.83
CA ASN A 894 15.31 31.69 3.90
C ASN A 894 14.54 30.57 4.62
N ALA A 895 13.27 30.40 4.32
CA ALA A 895 12.43 29.36 4.94
C ALA A 895 12.85 27.92 4.52
N PRO A 896 12.62 26.91 5.38
CA PRO A 896 12.12 27.05 6.76
C PRO A 896 13.25 27.49 7.72
N HIS A 897 12.89 28.30 8.71
CA HIS A 897 13.82 28.76 9.74
C HIS A 897 13.98 27.66 10.80
N THR A 898 15.21 27.42 11.22
CA THR A 898 15.51 26.44 12.27
C THR A 898 15.47 27.09 13.65
N ALA A 899 15.25 26.28 14.70
CA ALA A 899 15.21 26.82 16.09
C ALA A 899 16.45 27.66 16.49
N PRO A 900 17.68 27.32 16.02
CA PRO A 900 18.84 28.20 16.25
C PRO A 900 18.80 29.55 15.50
N GLU A 901 17.96 29.69 14.46
CA GLU A 901 17.82 30.93 13.69
C GLU A 901 16.72 31.85 14.22
N VAL A 902 15.84 31.33 15.07
CA VAL A 902 14.73 32.03 15.72
C VAL A 902 15.08 32.31 17.17
#